data_6e164349848c683da7bdf1704c39e0d7
#
_entry.id   6e164349848c683da7bdf1704c39e0d7
#
_cell.length_a   1.000
_cell.length_b   1.000
_cell.length_c   1.000
_cell.angle_alpha   90.00
_cell.angle_beta   90.00
_cell.angle_gamma   90.00
#
_symmetry.space_group_name_H-M   'P 1'
#
loop_
_entity.id
_entity.type
_entity.pdbx_description
1 polymer ?
#
loop_
_entity_poly.entity_id
_entity_poly.type
_entity_poly.pdbx_seq_one_letter_code
_entity_poly.pdbx_strand_id
1 'polypeptide(L)'
;MKAKKIKRIIAQVLIVSILLPNLSVKAETDDKEVNISSENVSETQSENVESPNNMVDTQDENEDSQNTTDGIQDGNEESQNNLVEAKDESNEVKETNDLKGTKYQKVSINQVSPFSLAKEKVVEGIDEDSIEYQLMIEAQKDMEVLVPLTDDEYELTLAYSDGSYEFIDSYNNLEEAISVANELPQETLESNNTLPAVINNYGQVVYSTNEMARITKFENNSNVVKNINIYDSPSLSNLVTYVNPGYVSDAPILEYSGTSAKVLVNGREGWISNNTSSGNYDMQVIPLNQVKNPSYYSVSNGELYHYISSDLTGSTGWSILIGKAPSYLTEGIKYLSYDGMYFYDGSNVQNALSTLISDYKAGIRSGAVNSSNPHHLYYQNLSFRSKTIYSADELDNYINNNTSSNSKLRGLGQAFKEAEETYGVNALLMLAVAMNESAGGTSDHAILRNNLFGIKAYDGTSSAATYASAKDSVLDFSKNYISNGYSNPADYRYNGSTLGNKYRGVNVRYASDPYWGEKASSYAYRVDRYLSGGNSDLRDTNSNIIAYAKNNSLVINKSGQALYNLLTDSKVILNSLDTVVINGTQYYEINPDTNFAKGTSYNGQYNWDSKAYVPVDSISRVNVFRPGLDVRAGDRRYDTAVELSKSKFNTSETIVIAGGYALADGLTATPIATYYKSPLLLVEQNNIPEVTKNEIKRLGAKNVIIVGGTTVINQEVEKQLLSLGVSKITRLGGSDRYETSLLVAQYIDSNLYNIENIVVTNGLGEADALSIAPVSGRDRMPIILVRSNSITSSTYNWLSGEKIKNAYIIGGTTAVNDSVLNQVNKITTNDISGNRIGGSTRYETNAFIIDKFYGSSTNKVYVSKGLQLIDALSSGPIAALENSPVVLANNDLTATQRSILSRKSTNLVVQAGYGINANVIESLRDLLSSN
;
A
#
# COMPACT_ATOMS: atom_id res chain seq x y z
N MET A 1 6.56 -46.67 5.78
CA MET A 1 5.54 -46.82 4.73
C MET A 1 4.24 -46.05 5.01
N LYS A 2 3.84 -45.80 6.27
CA LYS A 2 2.67 -44.96 6.61
C LYS A 2 2.92 -43.46 6.38
N ALA A 3 4.09 -42.93 6.72
CA ALA A 3 4.45 -41.51 6.53
C ALA A 3 4.51 -41.08 5.04
N LYS A 4 5.00 -41.94 4.15
CA LYS A 4 5.02 -41.65 2.70
C LYS A 4 3.62 -41.62 2.06
N LYS A 5 2.62 -42.32 2.65
CA LYS A 5 1.23 -42.26 2.19
C LYS A 5 0.54 -40.97 2.63
N ILE A 6 0.86 -40.49 3.82
CA ILE A 6 0.32 -39.22 4.35
C ILE A 6 0.89 -38.03 3.56
N LYS A 7 2.19 -38.00 3.29
CA LYS A 7 2.81 -36.92 2.43
C LYS A 7 2.19 -36.87 1.02
N ARG A 8 1.75 -38.01 0.45
CA ARG A 8 1.07 -38.03 -0.85
C ARG A 8 -0.38 -37.56 -0.80
N ILE A 9 -1.07 -37.78 0.30
CA ILE A 9 -2.46 -37.34 0.50
C ILE A 9 -2.51 -35.85 0.76
N ILE A 10 -1.60 -35.29 1.56
CA ILE A 10 -1.50 -33.85 1.83
C ILE A 10 -1.12 -33.09 0.57
N ALA A 11 -0.18 -33.57 -0.23
CA ALA A 11 0.20 -32.94 -1.51
C ALA A 11 -0.96 -32.96 -2.54
N GLN A 12 -1.80 -33.99 -2.53
CA GLN A 12 -2.96 -34.06 -3.44
C GLN A 12 -4.14 -33.19 -2.99
N VAL A 13 -4.32 -32.99 -1.70
CA VAL A 13 -5.37 -32.09 -1.16
C VAL A 13 -5.00 -30.62 -1.37
N LEU A 14 -3.72 -30.25 -1.25
CA LEU A 14 -3.27 -28.86 -1.54
C LEU A 14 -3.38 -28.49 -3.03
N ILE A 15 -3.14 -29.44 -3.94
CA ILE A 15 -3.26 -29.19 -5.40
C ILE A 15 -4.72 -29.05 -5.84
N VAL A 16 -5.65 -29.71 -5.15
CA VAL A 16 -7.10 -29.65 -5.48
C VAL A 16 -7.74 -28.36 -4.96
N SER A 17 -7.26 -27.80 -3.84
CA SER A 17 -7.79 -26.52 -3.31
C SER A 17 -7.32 -25.28 -4.09
N ILE A 18 -6.29 -25.39 -4.92
CA ILE A 18 -5.76 -24.27 -5.73
C ILE A 18 -6.45 -24.16 -7.10
N LEU A 19 -7.12 -25.21 -7.58
CA LEU A 19 -7.60 -25.30 -8.97
C LEU A 19 -9.12 -25.20 -9.19
N LEU A 20 -9.95 -25.10 -8.16
CA LEU A 20 -11.41 -25.01 -8.36
C LEU A 20 -12.10 -24.09 -7.33
N PRO A 21 -12.50 -22.89 -7.71
CA PRO A 21 -13.53 -22.16 -6.97
C PRO A 21 -14.92 -22.71 -7.39
N ASN A 22 -15.72 -23.14 -6.42
CA ASN A 22 -17.10 -23.57 -6.53
C ASN A 22 -17.36 -25.04 -6.92
N LEU A 23 -17.26 -25.91 -5.93
CA LEU A 23 -18.07 -27.13 -5.91
C LEU A 23 -18.52 -27.38 -4.45
N SER A 24 -19.78 -27.11 -4.20
CA SER A 24 -20.46 -27.46 -2.96
C SER A 24 -20.66 -28.97 -2.92
N VAL A 25 -19.99 -29.65 -2.02
CA VAL A 25 -20.27 -31.07 -1.73
C VAL A 25 -21.35 -31.12 -0.65
N LYS A 26 -22.54 -31.56 -1.01
CA LYS A 26 -23.56 -32.02 -0.06
C LYS A 26 -23.12 -33.34 0.52
N ALA A 27 -22.89 -33.39 1.82
CA ALA A 27 -22.81 -34.64 2.56
C ALA A 27 -24.20 -34.99 3.07
N GLU A 28 -24.70 -36.13 2.66
CA GLU A 28 -25.86 -36.79 3.26
C GLU A 28 -25.43 -37.37 4.62
N THR A 29 -26.16 -37.02 5.67
CA THR A 29 -26.03 -37.59 7.01
C THR A 29 -27.10 -38.61 7.21
N ASP A 30 -26.69 -39.88 7.51
CA ASP A 30 -27.56 -40.89 8.06
C ASP A 30 -27.70 -40.68 9.57
N ASP A 31 -28.94 -40.53 9.99
CA ASP A 31 -29.38 -40.47 11.41
C ASP A 31 -29.22 -41.81 12.11
N LYS A 32 -28.64 -41.80 13.30
CA LYS A 32 -29.00 -42.74 14.38
C LYS A 32 -29.00 -42.00 15.71
N GLU A 33 -30.21 -41.83 16.23
CA GLU A 33 -30.53 -41.45 17.63
C GLU A 33 -29.97 -42.43 18.66
N VAL A 34 -29.38 -41.89 19.74
CA VAL A 34 -29.33 -42.54 21.02
C VAL A 34 -29.70 -41.55 22.11
N ASN A 35 -30.87 -41.77 22.70
CA ASN A 35 -31.39 -41.14 23.90
C ASN A 35 -30.61 -41.56 25.13
N ILE A 36 -30.19 -40.62 25.99
CA ILE A 36 -30.09 -40.85 27.44
C ILE A 36 -30.47 -39.58 28.20
N SER A 37 -31.30 -39.78 29.18
CA SER A 37 -32.12 -38.92 30.02
C SER A 37 -31.35 -38.05 31.02
N SER A 38 -31.98 -36.92 31.32
CA SER A 38 -31.76 -35.97 32.41
C SER A 38 -31.84 -36.60 33.84
N GLU A 39 -31.06 -36.05 34.79
CA GLU A 39 -31.53 -35.84 36.17
C GLU A 39 -30.78 -34.68 36.85
N ASN A 40 -31.60 -33.88 37.58
CA ASN A 40 -31.33 -32.70 38.37
C ASN A 40 -30.37 -32.92 39.54
N VAL A 41 -29.74 -31.85 40.06
CA VAL A 41 -29.96 -31.34 41.43
C VAL A 41 -29.19 -30.01 41.68
N SER A 42 -29.93 -28.99 41.95
CA SER A 42 -30.01 -27.89 42.89
C SER A 42 -28.75 -27.19 43.46
N GLU A 43 -28.84 -25.88 43.35
CA GLU A 43 -28.52 -24.75 44.25
C GLU A 43 -27.76 -24.99 45.53
N THR A 44 -26.77 -24.13 45.80
CA THR A 44 -26.76 -23.23 46.98
C THR A 44 -25.81 -22.05 46.84
N GLN A 45 -26.20 -20.97 47.48
CA GLN A 45 -25.78 -19.58 47.48
C GLN A 45 -24.49 -19.26 48.26
N SER A 46 -23.92 -18.11 47.82
CA SER A 46 -23.32 -16.99 48.59
C SER A 46 -22.00 -17.25 49.34
N GLU A 47 -21.05 -16.32 49.27
CA GLU A 47 -20.98 -14.96 49.81
C GLU A 47 -19.67 -14.24 49.38
N ASN A 48 -19.76 -12.94 49.40
CA ASN A 48 -18.72 -11.94 49.21
C ASN A 48 -17.50 -12.11 50.12
N VAL A 49 -16.31 -11.66 49.69
CA VAL A 49 -15.44 -10.77 50.46
C VAL A 49 -14.43 -10.03 49.57
N GLU A 50 -14.21 -8.81 49.87
CA GLU A 50 -13.52 -7.66 49.31
C GLU A 50 -12.02 -7.84 49.08
N SER A 51 -11.53 -6.95 48.18
CA SER A 51 -10.14 -6.53 48.00
C SER A 51 -9.51 -6.00 49.31
N PRO A 52 -8.17 -5.95 49.40
CA PRO A 52 -7.60 -4.59 49.27
C PRO A 52 -6.29 -4.47 48.47
N ASN A 53 -6.18 -3.27 47.87
CA ASN A 53 -4.98 -2.61 47.39
C ASN A 53 -3.88 -2.60 48.47
N ASN A 54 -2.64 -2.62 48.04
CA ASN A 54 -1.66 -1.63 48.50
C ASN A 54 -0.48 -1.49 47.56
N MET A 55 -0.36 -0.27 47.05
CA MET A 55 0.86 0.36 46.57
C MET A 55 1.87 0.52 47.68
N VAL A 56 3.14 0.37 47.38
CA VAL A 56 4.21 1.17 48.00
C VAL A 56 5.25 1.53 46.97
N ASP A 57 5.31 2.82 46.68
CA ASP A 57 6.43 3.57 46.15
C ASP A 57 7.57 3.58 47.16
N THR A 58 8.83 3.51 46.69
CA THR A 58 9.92 4.31 47.22
C THR A 58 10.99 4.54 46.19
N GLN A 59 11.34 5.81 46.07
CA GLN A 59 12.44 6.42 45.33
C GLN A 59 13.79 6.25 46.02
N ASP A 60 14.82 6.36 45.18
CA ASP A 60 16.13 7.06 45.27
C ASP A 60 17.03 6.82 46.51
N GLU A 61 18.29 6.52 46.29
CA GLU A 61 19.42 7.43 46.19
C GLU A 61 20.78 6.71 46.22
N ASN A 62 21.71 7.30 45.50
CA ASN A 62 23.14 7.12 45.39
C ASN A 62 23.95 6.78 46.63
N GLU A 63 25.08 6.13 46.44
CA GLU A 63 26.44 6.60 46.55
C GLU A 63 27.45 5.49 46.97
N ASP A 64 28.44 5.42 46.15
CA ASP A 64 29.90 5.28 46.36
C ASP A 64 30.49 4.36 47.47
N SER A 65 31.47 3.65 46.97
CA SER A 65 32.83 3.51 47.41
C SER A 65 33.36 2.14 47.85
N GLN A 66 34.33 1.74 47.04
CA GLN A 66 35.67 1.23 47.34
C GLN A 66 35.93 0.07 48.31
N ASN A 67 36.62 -0.91 47.71
CA ASN A 67 37.85 -1.61 48.18
C ASN A 67 37.72 -2.51 49.42
N THR A 68 38.09 -3.76 49.29
CA THR A 68 39.47 -4.32 49.48
C THR A 68 39.39 -5.84 49.61
N THR A 69 40.23 -6.45 48.85
CA THR A 69 41.13 -7.62 49.07
C THR A 69 40.92 -8.62 50.20
N ASP A 70 41.34 -9.83 49.84
CA ASP A 70 41.81 -10.99 50.64
C ASP A 70 40.71 -12.00 51.02
N GLY A 71 40.80 -13.22 50.69
CA GLY A 71 41.87 -14.17 50.58
C GLY A 71 41.40 -15.54 51.09
N ILE A 72 41.80 -16.59 50.39
CA ILE A 72 42.17 -17.89 50.90
C ILE A 72 41.11 -18.97 51.19
N GLN A 73 41.21 -20.00 50.39
CA GLN A 73 41.33 -21.46 50.64
C GLN A 73 40.08 -22.34 50.90
N ASP A 74 40.08 -23.36 50.01
CA ASP A 74 39.93 -24.80 50.18
C ASP A 74 38.65 -25.42 50.76
N GLY A 75 38.10 -26.32 49.94
CA GLY A 75 37.21 -27.37 50.40
C GLY A 75 36.68 -28.22 49.23
N ASN A 76 37.47 -29.24 48.87
CA ASN A 76 37.04 -30.36 48.06
C ASN A 76 35.84 -31.06 48.66
N GLU A 77 34.84 -31.43 47.84
CA GLU A 77 34.19 -32.76 47.97
C GLU A 77 33.62 -33.21 46.63
N GLU A 78 34.07 -34.37 46.22
CA GLU A 78 33.71 -35.18 45.07
C GLU A 78 32.22 -35.59 45.14
N SER A 79 31.55 -35.54 44.01
CA SER A 79 30.48 -36.54 43.74
C SER A 79 30.60 -37.03 42.30
N GLN A 80 30.84 -38.30 42.24
CA GLN A 80 31.17 -39.14 41.11
C GLN A 80 30.06 -39.21 40.06
N ASN A 81 30.50 -39.02 38.86
CA ASN A 81 29.83 -39.34 37.62
C ASN A 81 29.76 -40.84 37.39
N ASN A 82 28.57 -41.34 36.98
CA ASN A 82 28.48 -42.57 36.22
C ASN A 82 28.51 -42.24 34.72
N LEU A 83 29.69 -42.33 34.13
CA LEU A 83 29.87 -42.45 32.69
C LEU A 83 29.66 -43.91 32.31
N VAL A 84 28.75 -44.15 31.37
CA VAL A 84 28.61 -45.42 30.63
C VAL A 84 29.78 -45.45 29.62
N GLU A 85 30.64 -46.44 29.80
CA GLU A 85 31.74 -46.74 28.87
C GLU A 85 31.22 -47.03 27.47
N ALA A 86 31.56 -46.15 26.52
CA ALA A 86 31.62 -46.49 25.10
C ALA A 86 33.06 -46.84 24.80
N LYS A 87 33.25 -47.99 24.20
CA LYS A 87 34.57 -48.60 23.89
C LYS A 87 35.52 -47.64 23.22
N ASP A 88 36.76 -47.64 23.77
CA ASP A 88 37.98 -47.13 23.18
C ASP A 88 38.18 -47.69 21.77
N GLU A 89 38.02 -46.83 20.74
CA GLU A 89 38.85 -46.86 19.58
C GLU A 89 39.69 -45.60 19.66
N SER A 90 40.99 -45.81 19.86
CA SER A 90 42.02 -44.77 19.94
C SER A 90 41.99 -43.91 18.66
N ASN A 91 41.36 -42.72 18.76
CA ASN A 91 41.55 -41.67 17.77
C ASN A 91 42.87 -40.96 18.11
N GLU A 92 43.94 -41.29 17.41
CA GLU A 92 45.09 -40.44 17.24
C GLU A 92 44.58 -39.10 16.71
N VAL A 93 44.89 -37.98 17.38
CA VAL A 93 44.72 -36.61 16.92
C VAL A 93 45.42 -36.51 15.56
N LYS A 94 44.66 -36.49 14.46
CA LYS A 94 45.21 -36.25 13.12
C LYS A 94 45.68 -34.81 13.06
N GLU A 95 46.93 -34.61 12.58
CA GLU A 95 47.35 -33.24 12.27
C GLU A 95 46.38 -32.60 11.27
N THR A 96 46.09 -31.29 11.45
CA THR A 96 45.10 -30.54 10.64
C THR A 96 45.34 -30.60 9.13
N ASN A 97 46.63 -30.73 8.72
CA ASN A 97 47.03 -30.92 7.32
C ASN A 97 46.56 -32.24 6.68
N ASP A 98 46.33 -33.28 7.47
CA ASP A 98 45.79 -34.58 7.00
C ASP A 98 44.27 -34.56 6.84
N LEU A 99 43.58 -33.59 7.43
CA LEU A 99 42.10 -33.43 7.37
C LEU A 99 41.63 -32.55 6.21
N LYS A 100 42.55 -31.78 5.59
CA LYS A 100 42.21 -30.86 4.50
C LYS A 100 41.48 -31.60 3.34
N GLY A 101 40.32 -31.12 2.96
CA GLY A 101 39.47 -31.73 1.94
C GLY A 101 38.55 -32.85 2.47
N THR A 102 38.57 -33.12 3.80
CA THR A 102 37.64 -34.10 4.40
C THR A 102 36.24 -33.54 4.45
N LYS A 103 35.24 -34.33 4.01
CA LYS A 103 33.84 -33.95 4.07
C LYS A 103 33.19 -34.30 5.41
N TYR A 104 32.42 -33.38 5.93
CA TYR A 104 31.75 -33.54 7.22
C TYR A 104 30.56 -34.51 7.12
N GLN A 105 30.36 -35.26 8.22
CA GLN A 105 29.13 -36.01 8.46
C GLN A 105 28.10 -35.09 9.14
N LYS A 106 26.80 -35.33 8.85
CA LYS A 106 25.71 -34.65 9.48
C LYS A 106 24.95 -35.58 10.40
N VAL A 107 24.59 -35.10 11.57
CA VAL A 107 23.73 -35.82 12.53
C VAL A 107 22.54 -34.94 12.90
N SER A 108 21.40 -35.57 13.14
CA SER A 108 20.22 -34.85 13.63
C SER A 108 20.49 -34.33 15.04
N ILE A 109 20.14 -33.07 15.30
CA ILE A 109 20.23 -32.47 16.66
C ILE A 109 19.54 -33.35 17.70
N ASN A 110 18.46 -34.03 17.30
CA ASN A 110 17.71 -34.97 18.15
C ASN A 110 18.49 -36.23 18.54
N GLN A 111 19.61 -36.52 17.92
CA GLN A 111 20.47 -37.68 18.22
C GLN A 111 21.64 -37.29 19.14
N VAL A 112 21.99 -36.03 19.24
CA VAL A 112 23.11 -35.49 20.01
C VAL A 112 22.78 -35.21 21.48
N SER A 113 21.48 -35.13 21.81
CA SER A 113 20.97 -34.93 23.19
C SER A 113 19.73 -35.79 23.47
N PRO A 114 19.60 -36.42 24.67
CA PRO A 114 18.36 -37.11 25.05
C PRO A 114 17.28 -36.08 25.22
N PHE A 115 16.44 -35.94 24.19
CA PHE A 115 15.35 -35.00 24.14
C PHE A 115 14.24 -35.35 25.10
N SER A 116 14.00 -34.53 26.10
CA SER A 116 12.66 -34.31 26.58
C SER A 116 12.07 -33.13 25.80
N LEU A 117 11.18 -33.41 24.87
CA LEU A 117 10.16 -32.45 24.44
C LEU A 117 9.39 -32.05 25.70
N ALA A 118 9.96 -31.20 26.53
CA ALA A 118 9.22 -30.48 27.52
C ALA A 118 8.27 -29.59 26.70
N LYS A 119 7.01 -30.02 26.58
CA LYS A 119 5.88 -29.15 26.24
C LYS A 119 5.77 -28.15 27.39
N GLU A 120 6.72 -27.22 27.48
CA GLU A 120 6.48 -26.01 28.21
C GLU A 120 5.61 -25.13 27.33
N LYS A 121 4.38 -25.03 27.76
CA LYS A 121 3.34 -24.19 27.17
C LYS A 121 3.80 -22.75 27.15
N VAL A 122 3.94 -22.20 25.94
CA VAL A 122 4.38 -20.83 25.74
C VAL A 122 3.44 -20.07 24.82
N VAL A 123 2.96 -18.95 25.34
CA VAL A 123 2.60 -17.71 24.67
C VAL A 123 1.18 -17.58 24.13
N GLU A 124 0.56 -16.48 24.56
CA GLU A 124 -0.74 -15.96 24.12
C GLU A 124 -0.87 -15.92 22.60
N GLY A 125 -1.94 -16.47 22.06
CA GLY A 125 -2.38 -16.25 20.68
C GLY A 125 -1.84 -17.21 19.62
N ILE A 126 -1.25 -18.34 20.01
CA ILE A 126 -0.80 -19.34 19.03
C ILE A 126 -1.95 -20.31 18.71
N ASP A 127 -2.37 -20.38 17.46
CA ASP A 127 -3.16 -21.49 16.95
C ASP A 127 -2.20 -22.66 16.64
N GLU A 128 -1.90 -23.45 17.69
CA GLU A 128 -1.04 -24.64 17.59
C GLU A 128 -1.59 -25.69 16.61
N ASP A 129 -2.87 -25.62 16.28
CA ASP A 129 -3.53 -26.50 15.31
C ASP A 129 -3.45 -25.95 13.87
N SER A 130 -2.89 -24.74 13.67
CA SER A 130 -2.72 -24.20 12.33
C SER A 130 -1.73 -25.03 11.51
N ILE A 131 -2.04 -25.22 10.23
CA ILE A 131 -1.16 -25.96 9.30
C ILE A 131 0.21 -25.27 9.21
N GLU A 132 0.23 -23.95 9.24
CA GLU A 132 1.43 -23.12 9.17
C GLU A 132 2.36 -23.39 10.35
N TYR A 133 1.82 -23.38 11.56
CA TYR A 133 2.58 -23.64 12.77
C TYR A 133 3.13 -25.06 12.79
N GLN A 134 2.29 -26.05 12.41
CA GLN A 134 2.73 -27.46 12.35
C GLN A 134 3.84 -27.69 11.34
N LEU A 135 3.79 -27.05 10.17
CA LEU A 135 4.86 -27.13 9.16
C LEU A 135 6.18 -26.54 9.66
N MET A 136 6.13 -25.43 10.40
CA MET A 136 7.32 -24.83 11.02
C MET A 136 7.91 -25.73 12.11
N ILE A 137 7.07 -26.29 12.97
CA ILE A 137 7.53 -27.20 14.03
C ILE A 137 8.12 -28.47 13.44
N GLU A 138 7.56 -29.02 12.35
CA GLU A 138 8.11 -30.20 11.68
C GLU A 138 9.48 -29.88 11.04
N ALA A 139 9.63 -28.72 10.41
CA ALA A 139 10.90 -28.29 9.84
C ALA A 139 12.00 -28.08 10.91
N GLN A 140 11.64 -27.67 12.11
CA GLN A 140 12.61 -27.52 13.21
C GLN A 140 13.06 -28.85 13.81
N LYS A 141 12.27 -29.92 13.70
CA LYS A 141 12.64 -31.25 14.19
C LYS A 141 13.70 -31.93 13.33
N ASP A 142 13.83 -31.57 12.08
CA ASP A 142 14.78 -32.16 11.12
C ASP A 142 16.10 -31.37 11.02
N MET A 143 16.41 -30.51 12.03
CA MET A 143 17.67 -29.76 12.05
C MET A 143 18.89 -30.70 12.24
N GLU A 144 19.90 -30.46 11.47
CA GLU A 144 21.15 -31.22 11.47
C GLU A 144 22.32 -30.34 11.90
N VAL A 145 23.28 -30.92 12.57
CA VAL A 145 24.60 -30.34 12.88
C VAL A 145 25.70 -31.16 12.24
N LEU A 146 26.85 -30.51 12.02
CA LEU A 146 28.05 -31.16 11.51
C LEU A 146 28.77 -31.88 12.66
N VAL A 147 29.43 -33.00 12.36
CA VAL A 147 30.30 -33.65 13.35
C VAL A 147 31.68 -32.99 13.25
N PRO A 148 32.16 -32.25 14.27
CA PRO A 148 33.48 -31.63 14.24
C PRO A 148 34.59 -32.67 14.00
N LEU A 149 35.63 -32.25 13.30
CA LEU A 149 36.76 -33.12 12.92
C LEU A 149 37.98 -32.96 13.82
N THR A 150 38.03 -31.85 14.56
CA THR A 150 39.16 -31.50 15.48
C THR A 150 38.61 -31.20 16.88
N ASP A 151 39.54 -31.11 17.85
CA ASP A 151 39.21 -30.66 19.21
C ASP A 151 39.26 -29.12 19.37
N ASP A 152 39.62 -28.39 18.30
CA ASP A 152 39.69 -26.93 18.32
C ASP A 152 38.26 -26.30 18.42
N GLU A 153 38.16 -25.05 18.93
CA GLU A 153 36.87 -24.42 19.16
C GLU A 153 36.13 -24.07 17.86
N TYR A 154 36.88 -23.82 16.76
CA TYR A 154 36.32 -23.39 15.48
C TYR A 154 37.03 -24.08 14.30
N GLU A 155 36.28 -24.51 13.31
CA GLU A 155 36.80 -25.09 12.07
C GLU A 155 36.36 -24.25 10.87
N LEU A 156 37.36 -23.88 10.01
CA LEU A 156 37.09 -23.22 8.73
C LEU A 156 36.77 -24.26 7.66
N THR A 157 35.70 -24.04 6.93
CA THR A 157 35.17 -24.98 5.94
C THR A 157 34.78 -24.30 4.63
N LEU A 158 34.66 -25.05 3.56
CA LEU A 158 33.92 -24.68 2.35
C LEU A 158 32.53 -25.26 2.40
N ALA A 159 31.52 -24.40 2.37
CA ALA A 159 30.14 -24.77 2.24
C ALA A 159 29.75 -24.88 0.76
N TYR A 160 29.20 -26.02 0.33
CA TYR A 160 28.75 -26.32 -1.02
C TYR A 160 27.23 -26.12 -1.12
N SER A 161 26.74 -25.79 -2.32
CA SER A 161 25.31 -25.55 -2.60
C SER A 161 24.41 -26.79 -2.43
N ASP A 162 24.98 -27.99 -2.38
CA ASP A 162 24.27 -29.23 -2.08
C ASP A 162 24.04 -29.46 -0.57
N GLY A 163 24.58 -28.54 0.27
CA GLY A 163 24.53 -28.62 1.72
C GLY A 163 25.68 -29.39 2.35
N SER A 164 26.67 -29.87 1.57
CA SER A 164 27.89 -30.48 2.11
C SER A 164 28.92 -29.44 2.53
N TYR A 165 29.84 -29.86 3.39
CA TYR A 165 30.93 -29.02 3.89
C TYR A 165 32.25 -29.80 3.77
N GLU A 166 33.34 -29.06 3.56
CA GLU A 166 34.71 -29.61 3.43
C GLU A 166 35.68 -28.84 4.30
N PHE A 167 36.44 -29.54 5.10
CA PHE A 167 37.41 -28.98 6.05
C PHE A 167 38.58 -28.27 5.34
N ILE A 168 38.94 -27.09 5.85
CA ILE A 168 40.13 -26.32 5.43
C ILE A 168 41.18 -26.29 6.52
N ASP A 169 40.80 -25.77 7.72
CA ASP A 169 41.69 -25.55 8.84
C ASP A 169 40.90 -25.38 10.15
N SER A 170 41.64 -25.34 11.31
CA SER A 170 40.98 -25.15 12.61
C SER A 170 41.66 -24.05 13.44
N TYR A 171 40.88 -23.45 14.34
CA TYR A 171 41.26 -22.27 15.12
C TYR A 171 40.67 -22.32 16.54
N ASN A 172 41.41 -21.76 17.51
CA ASN A 172 40.90 -21.57 18.86
C ASN A 172 40.27 -20.17 19.09
N ASN A 173 40.14 -19.36 18.04
CA ASN A 173 39.60 -18.01 18.09
C ASN A 173 38.69 -17.75 16.90
N LEU A 174 37.48 -17.33 17.17
CA LEU A 174 36.45 -17.04 16.14
C LEU A 174 36.87 -15.89 15.21
N GLU A 175 37.44 -14.80 15.74
CA GLU A 175 37.85 -13.64 14.96
C GLU A 175 38.96 -14.00 13.96
N GLU A 176 39.89 -14.86 14.37
CA GLU A 176 40.95 -15.38 13.50
C GLU A 176 40.35 -16.25 12.37
N ALA A 177 39.50 -17.20 12.70
CA ALA A 177 38.79 -18.03 11.72
C ALA A 177 37.99 -17.19 10.70
N ILE A 178 37.29 -16.15 11.15
CA ILE A 178 36.55 -15.20 10.31
C ILE A 178 37.52 -14.39 9.41
N SER A 179 38.63 -13.92 9.94
CA SER A 179 39.63 -13.16 9.17
C SER A 179 40.15 -14.00 8.00
N VAL A 180 40.54 -15.24 8.26
CA VAL A 180 41.01 -16.14 7.21
C VAL A 180 39.90 -16.51 6.23
N ALA A 181 38.67 -16.73 6.70
CA ALA A 181 37.54 -16.99 5.83
C ALA A 181 37.33 -15.87 4.81
N ASN A 182 37.49 -14.61 5.22
CA ASN A 182 37.33 -13.43 4.35
C ASN A 182 38.54 -13.21 3.39
N GLU A 183 39.66 -13.80 3.66
CA GLU A 183 40.89 -13.70 2.83
C GLU A 183 40.99 -14.80 1.77
N LEU A 184 40.10 -15.81 1.79
CA LEU A 184 40.15 -16.89 0.80
C LEU A 184 39.98 -16.37 -0.62
N PRO A 185 40.74 -16.89 -1.64
CA PRO A 185 40.68 -16.39 -3.02
C PRO A 185 39.32 -16.53 -3.66
N GLN A 186 38.70 -15.40 -4.04
CA GLN A 186 37.35 -15.32 -4.67
C GLN A 186 37.28 -16.17 -5.95
N GLU A 187 38.31 -16.17 -6.81
CA GLU A 187 38.30 -16.94 -8.07
C GLU A 187 38.09 -18.45 -7.83
N THR A 188 38.63 -18.99 -6.73
CA THR A 188 38.49 -20.40 -6.37
C THR A 188 37.07 -20.69 -5.86
N LEU A 189 36.50 -19.76 -5.09
CA LEU A 189 35.17 -19.88 -4.51
C LEU A 189 34.06 -19.81 -5.59
N GLU A 190 34.16 -18.86 -6.51
CA GLU A 190 33.22 -18.68 -7.60
C GLU A 190 33.20 -19.86 -8.58
N SER A 191 34.39 -20.40 -8.91
CA SER A 191 34.49 -21.54 -9.84
C SER A 191 33.80 -22.80 -9.32
N ASN A 192 33.70 -22.99 -8.02
CA ASN A 192 33.13 -24.16 -7.35
C ASN A 192 31.70 -23.88 -6.76
N ASN A 193 31.23 -22.65 -6.84
CA ASN A 193 30.01 -22.19 -6.17
C ASN A 193 30.01 -22.54 -4.66
N THR A 194 31.11 -22.26 -4.00
CA THR A 194 31.33 -22.50 -2.57
C THR A 194 31.42 -21.20 -1.80
N LEU A 195 31.13 -21.26 -0.51
CA LEU A 195 31.27 -20.14 0.42
C LEU A 195 32.12 -20.59 1.62
N PRO A 196 33.09 -19.78 2.09
CA PRO A 196 33.74 -20.01 3.37
C PRO A 196 32.70 -19.96 4.51
N ALA A 197 32.79 -20.93 5.40
CA ALA A 197 31.96 -20.99 6.59
C ALA A 197 32.81 -21.44 7.79
N VAL A 198 32.44 -20.93 8.97
CA VAL A 198 33.06 -21.32 10.23
C VAL A 198 32.05 -22.10 11.04
N ILE A 199 32.46 -23.28 11.52
CA ILE A 199 31.67 -24.10 12.45
C ILE A 199 32.31 -24.08 13.83
N ASN A 200 31.48 -24.21 14.88
CA ASN A 200 31.98 -24.35 16.25
C ASN A 200 32.16 -25.84 16.64
N ASN A 201 32.71 -26.10 17.82
CA ASN A 201 32.88 -27.43 18.37
C ASN A 201 31.60 -28.19 18.71
N TYR A 202 30.43 -27.55 18.50
CA TYR A 202 29.10 -28.18 18.54
C TYR A 202 28.54 -28.52 17.13
N GLY A 203 29.38 -28.32 16.09
CA GLY A 203 29.01 -28.59 14.69
C GLY A 203 27.99 -27.60 14.07
N GLN A 204 27.90 -26.41 14.65
CA GLN A 204 26.97 -25.37 14.17
C GLN A 204 27.75 -24.34 13.33
N VAL A 205 27.18 -23.96 12.19
CA VAL A 205 27.69 -22.85 11.41
C VAL A 205 27.41 -21.56 12.19
N VAL A 206 28.48 -20.82 12.51
CA VAL A 206 28.44 -19.58 13.29
C VAL A 206 28.73 -18.34 12.44
N TYR A 207 29.33 -18.53 11.26
CA TYR A 207 29.64 -17.47 10.31
C TYR A 207 29.79 -18.03 8.88
N SER A 208 29.38 -17.24 7.89
CA SER A 208 29.78 -17.41 6.49
C SER A 208 30.00 -16.04 5.84
N THR A 209 30.83 -15.95 4.81
CA THR A 209 31.12 -14.68 4.12
C THR A 209 29.85 -14.06 3.44
N ASN A 210 28.84 -14.87 3.15
CA ASN A 210 27.53 -14.44 2.65
C ASN A 210 26.47 -15.40 3.19
N GLU A 211 25.47 -14.89 3.91
CA GLU A 211 24.67 -15.72 4.80
C GLU A 211 23.26 -15.17 5.10
N MET A 212 22.38 -16.07 5.56
CA MET A 212 21.06 -15.79 6.13
C MET A 212 20.93 -16.39 7.52
N ALA A 213 20.09 -15.82 8.35
CA ALA A 213 19.64 -16.44 9.59
C ALA A 213 18.45 -17.37 9.35
N ARG A 214 18.53 -18.60 9.87
CA ARG A 214 17.34 -19.37 10.23
C ARG A 214 16.95 -18.97 11.65
N ILE A 215 15.82 -18.35 11.82
CA ILE A 215 15.31 -17.89 13.12
C ILE A 215 14.85 -19.11 13.92
N THR A 216 15.51 -19.38 15.04
CA THR A 216 15.22 -20.51 15.91
C THR A 216 15.82 -20.30 17.28
N LYS A 217 15.16 -20.77 18.34
CA LYS A 217 15.61 -20.61 19.73
C LYS A 217 16.37 -21.85 20.19
N PHE A 218 17.58 -21.65 20.70
CA PHE A 218 18.35 -22.68 21.38
C PHE A 218 18.44 -22.38 22.88
N GLU A 219 18.24 -23.40 23.70
CA GLU A 219 18.51 -23.40 25.15
C GLU A 219 19.33 -24.64 25.52
N ASN A 220 20.48 -24.42 26.12
CA ASN A 220 21.47 -25.49 26.42
C ASN A 220 21.79 -26.34 25.16
N ASN A 221 22.05 -25.69 24.05
CA ASN A 221 22.27 -26.30 22.73
C ASN A 221 21.12 -27.18 22.19
N SER A 222 19.94 -27.09 22.79
CA SER A 222 18.75 -27.79 22.32
C SER A 222 17.78 -26.81 21.68
N ASN A 223 17.22 -27.18 20.53
CA ASN A 223 16.20 -26.39 19.86
C ASN A 223 14.89 -26.41 20.65
N VAL A 224 14.33 -25.24 20.95
CA VAL A 224 13.08 -25.06 21.68
C VAL A 224 12.15 -24.09 20.96
N VAL A 225 10.85 -24.32 21.04
CA VAL A 225 9.84 -23.42 20.46
C VAL A 225 9.42 -22.40 21.52
N LYS A 226 10.16 -21.29 21.57
CA LYS A 226 9.89 -20.16 22.48
C LYS A 226 10.09 -18.85 21.74
N ASN A 227 9.44 -17.80 22.24
CA ASN A 227 9.61 -16.47 21.68
C ASN A 227 11.08 -16.01 21.73
N ILE A 228 11.49 -15.37 20.65
CA ILE A 228 12.77 -14.70 20.50
C ILE A 228 12.54 -13.21 20.66
N ASN A 229 13.24 -12.61 21.59
CA ASN A 229 13.23 -11.17 21.82
C ASN A 229 14.12 -10.46 20.82
N ILE A 230 13.64 -9.35 20.27
CA ILE A 230 14.40 -8.48 19.36
C ILE A 230 14.66 -7.16 20.07
N TYR A 231 15.92 -6.73 20.08
CA TYR A 231 16.40 -5.58 20.83
C TYR A 231 16.86 -4.46 19.89
N ASP A 232 16.92 -3.21 20.38
CA ASP A 232 17.40 -2.06 19.58
C ASP A 232 18.93 -1.91 19.55
N SER A 233 19.64 -2.62 20.43
CA SER A 233 21.09 -2.52 20.58
C SER A 233 21.76 -3.88 20.75
N PRO A 234 23.05 -4.02 20.43
CA PRO A 234 23.80 -5.27 20.56
C PRO A 234 23.99 -5.73 22.02
N SER A 235 23.78 -4.86 23.00
CA SER A 235 23.81 -5.23 24.42
C SER A 235 22.60 -6.06 24.86
N LEU A 236 21.60 -6.25 23.99
CA LEU A 236 20.35 -6.99 24.24
C LEU A 236 19.61 -6.53 25.49
N SER A 237 19.62 -5.21 25.77
CA SER A 237 19.07 -4.64 27.00
C SER A 237 17.70 -3.99 26.85
N ASN A 238 17.38 -3.41 25.69
CA ASN A 238 16.14 -2.70 25.44
C ASN A 238 15.27 -3.46 24.42
N LEU A 239 14.26 -4.16 24.93
CA LEU A 239 13.32 -4.95 24.14
C LEU A 239 12.41 -4.06 23.29
N VAL A 240 12.39 -4.28 21.97
CA VAL A 240 11.54 -3.53 21.05
C VAL A 240 10.36 -4.36 20.53
N THR A 241 10.56 -5.64 20.24
CA THR A 241 9.54 -6.59 19.82
C THR A 241 9.99 -8.01 20.06
N TYR A 242 9.15 -8.98 19.72
CA TYR A 242 9.46 -10.39 19.81
C TYR A 242 8.79 -11.16 18.66
N VAL A 243 9.32 -12.34 18.35
CA VAL A 243 8.75 -13.25 17.33
C VAL A 243 8.81 -14.69 17.80
N ASN A 244 7.89 -15.51 17.32
CA ASN A 244 7.92 -16.95 17.55
C ASN A 244 8.47 -17.66 16.31
N PRO A 245 9.50 -18.50 16.44
CA PRO A 245 10.07 -19.26 15.32
C PRO A 245 9.08 -20.24 14.67
N GLY A 246 7.92 -20.48 15.28
CA GLY A 246 6.81 -21.21 14.67
C GLY A 246 6.11 -20.48 13.54
N TYR A 247 6.41 -19.18 13.32
CA TYR A 247 5.80 -18.36 12.26
C TYR A 247 6.81 -17.74 11.31
N VAL A 248 8.11 -17.78 11.60
CA VAL A 248 9.16 -17.19 10.77
C VAL A 248 10.39 -18.07 10.79
N SER A 249 10.91 -18.42 9.61
CA SER A 249 12.11 -19.25 9.49
C SER A 249 13.34 -18.50 8.99
N ASP A 250 13.17 -17.36 8.31
CA ASP A 250 14.25 -16.72 7.57
C ASP A 250 14.34 -15.22 7.84
N ALA A 251 15.59 -14.73 7.96
CA ALA A 251 15.90 -13.33 8.08
C ALA A 251 17.28 -12.99 7.50
N PRO A 252 17.43 -11.87 6.78
CA PRO A 252 18.75 -11.33 6.44
C PRO A 252 19.56 -10.97 7.69
N ILE A 253 20.86 -11.32 7.68
CA ILE A 253 21.82 -10.87 8.69
C ILE A 253 22.48 -9.59 8.18
N LEU A 254 22.38 -8.51 8.95
CA LEU A 254 22.88 -7.20 8.55
C LEU A 254 24.21 -6.85 9.21
N GLU A 255 24.43 -7.28 10.46
CA GLU A 255 25.59 -6.87 11.24
C GLU A 255 25.84 -7.85 12.38
N TYR A 256 27.08 -8.00 12.79
CA TYR A 256 27.50 -8.68 14.02
C TYR A 256 28.12 -7.70 15.00
N SER A 257 27.89 -7.91 16.28
CA SER A 257 28.58 -7.19 17.36
C SER A 257 28.78 -8.13 18.56
N GLY A 258 30.00 -8.62 18.74
CA GLY A 258 30.33 -9.64 19.74
C GLY A 258 29.45 -10.88 19.56
N THR A 259 28.67 -11.23 20.56
CA THR A 259 27.78 -12.40 20.57
C THR A 259 26.33 -12.09 20.13
N SER A 260 26.12 -11.00 19.41
CA SER A 260 24.82 -10.57 18.91
C SER A 260 24.83 -10.36 17.40
N ALA A 261 23.71 -10.66 16.74
CA ALA A 261 23.50 -10.42 15.33
C ALA A 261 22.32 -9.50 15.10
N LYS A 262 22.45 -8.55 14.17
CA LYS A 262 21.37 -7.67 13.71
C LYS A 262 20.68 -8.33 12.52
N VAL A 263 19.40 -8.57 12.65
CA VAL A 263 18.57 -9.23 11.63
C VAL A 263 17.46 -8.33 11.17
N LEU A 264 16.91 -8.63 9.98
CA LEU A 264 15.73 -7.96 9.43
C LEU A 264 14.54 -8.92 9.44
N VAL A 265 13.55 -8.66 10.29
CA VAL A 265 12.35 -9.47 10.41
C VAL A 265 11.11 -8.61 10.22
N ASN A 266 10.37 -8.85 9.14
CA ASN A 266 9.15 -8.14 8.76
C ASN A 266 9.19 -6.62 9.04
N GLY A 267 10.16 -5.95 8.38
CA GLY A 267 10.41 -4.51 8.47
C GLY A 267 11.20 -4.05 9.69
N ARG A 268 11.43 -4.91 10.68
CA ARG A 268 12.22 -4.55 11.87
C ARG A 268 13.66 -4.99 11.74
N GLU A 269 14.57 -4.02 11.70
CA GLU A 269 15.99 -4.25 11.99
C GLU A 269 16.18 -4.29 13.51
N GLY A 270 16.79 -5.34 14.03
CA GLY A 270 17.05 -5.45 15.46
C GLY A 270 17.99 -6.58 15.81
N TRP A 271 18.43 -6.58 17.06
CA TRP A 271 19.48 -7.45 17.57
C TRP A 271 18.90 -8.67 18.28
N ILE A 272 19.45 -9.84 17.99
CA ILE A 272 19.18 -11.12 18.65
C ILE A 272 20.48 -11.77 19.11
N SER A 273 20.40 -12.77 20.00
CA SER A 273 21.58 -13.49 20.48
C SER A 273 22.15 -14.43 19.41
N ASN A 274 23.45 -14.33 19.19
CA ASN A 274 24.25 -15.31 18.45
C ASN A 274 25.35 -15.94 19.35
N ASN A 275 25.09 -16.04 20.68
CA ASN A 275 26.01 -16.53 21.64
C ASN A 275 25.99 -18.06 21.70
N THR A 276 26.56 -18.72 20.70
CA THR A 276 26.62 -20.17 20.59
C THR A 276 27.43 -20.82 21.72
N SER A 277 28.46 -20.13 22.24
CA SER A 277 29.28 -20.62 23.36
C SER A 277 28.49 -20.76 24.66
N SER A 278 27.45 -19.96 24.86
CA SER A 278 26.54 -20.08 26.03
C SER A 278 25.55 -21.23 25.93
N GLY A 279 25.37 -21.80 24.75
CA GLY A 279 24.32 -22.74 24.43
C GLY A 279 22.92 -22.10 24.34
N ASN A 280 22.79 -20.77 24.53
CA ASN A 280 21.53 -20.02 24.51
C ASN A 280 21.60 -18.93 23.45
N TYR A 281 20.99 -19.16 22.30
CA TYR A 281 21.04 -18.25 21.16
C TYR A 281 19.77 -18.36 20.30
N ASP A 282 19.62 -17.46 19.32
CA ASP A 282 18.31 -17.18 18.70
C ASP A 282 18.28 -17.45 17.19
N MET A 283 19.37 -17.98 16.61
CA MET A 283 19.45 -18.23 15.17
C MET A 283 20.49 -19.32 14.84
N GLN A 284 20.31 -19.91 13.64
CA GLN A 284 21.35 -20.70 12.96
C GLN A 284 21.76 -19.97 11.70
N VAL A 285 23.07 -19.93 11.42
CA VAL A 285 23.61 -19.36 10.19
C VAL A 285 23.49 -20.35 9.04
N ILE A 286 22.96 -19.90 7.91
CA ILE A 286 22.86 -20.67 6.67
C ILE A 286 23.66 -19.95 5.58
N PRO A 287 24.72 -20.56 5.02
CA PRO A 287 25.46 -20.02 3.90
C PRO A 287 24.53 -19.73 2.71
N LEU A 288 24.68 -18.59 2.05
CA LEU A 288 23.74 -18.10 1.07
C LEU A 288 23.58 -19.03 -0.15
N ASN A 289 24.66 -19.72 -0.55
CA ASN A 289 24.64 -20.70 -1.63
C ASN A 289 23.80 -21.97 -1.32
N GLN A 290 23.45 -22.20 -0.05
CA GLN A 290 22.58 -23.30 0.40
C GLN A 290 21.12 -22.86 0.51
N VAL A 291 20.82 -21.55 0.44
CA VAL A 291 19.45 -21.03 0.49
C VAL A 291 18.73 -21.33 -0.82
N LYS A 292 17.69 -22.17 -0.77
CA LYS A 292 16.90 -22.60 -1.93
C LYS A 292 15.46 -22.07 -1.91
N ASN A 293 14.95 -21.83 -0.73
CA ASN A 293 13.54 -21.55 -0.51
C ASN A 293 13.32 -20.40 0.51
N PRO A 294 13.79 -19.17 0.24
CA PRO A 294 13.49 -18.02 1.08
C PRO A 294 12.03 -17.60 0.95
N SER A 295 11.54 -16.80 1.90
CA SER A 295 10.24 -16.14 1.77
C SER A 295 10.25 -15.15 0.59
N TYR A 296 9.12 -15.06 -0.15
CA TYR A 296 9.02 -14.21 -1.33
C TYR A 296 7.59 -13.76 -1.60
N TYR A 297 7.47 -12.69 -2.38
CA TYR A 297 6.19 -12.21 -2.94
C TYR A 297 6.05 -12.66 -4.39
N SER A 298 4.82 -12.91 -4.83
CA SER A 298 4.52 -13.27 -6.22
C SER A 298 3.17 -12.73 -6.65
N VAL A 299 3.01 -12.55 -7.96
CA VAL A 299 1.75 -12.11 -8.56
C VAL A 299 1.07 -13.30 -9.22
N SER A 300 -0.23 -13.45 -8.96
CA SER A 300 -1.09 -14.39 -9.67
C SER A 300 -2.46 -13.79 -9.91
N ASN A 301 -2.91 -13.76 -11.17
CA ASN A 301 -4.19 -13.17 -11.59
C ASN A 301 -4.38 -11.72 -11.12
N GLY A 302 -3.30 -10.93 -11.09
CA GLY A 302 -3.30 -9.54 -10.65
C GLY A 302 -3.38 -9.34 -9.14
N GLU A 303 -3.28 -10.40 -8.35
CA GLU A 303 -3.25 -10.41 -6.90
C GLU A 303 -1.85 -10.67 -6.36
N LEU A 304 -1.51 -10.06 -5.24
CA LEU A 304 -0.23 -10.19 -4.56
C LEU A 304 -0.32 -11.24 -3.46
N TYR A 305 0.57 -12.20 -3.53
CA TYR A 305 0.72 -13.26 -2.54
C TYR A 305 2.08 -13.13 -1.85
N HIS A 306 2.11 -13.37 -0.55
CA HIS A 306 3.33 -13.53 0.23
C HIS A 306 3.49 -15.02 0.55
N TYR A 307 4.54 -15.64 0.03
CA TYR A 307 4.96 -16.99 0.38
C TYR A 307 5.93 -16.92 1.56
N ILE A 308 5.61 -17.59 2.65
CA ILE A 308 6.41 -17.67 3.86
C ILE A 308 7.07 -19.05 3.89
N SER A 309 8.39 -19.07 3.91
CA SER A 309 9.18 -20.28 4.00
C SER A 309 9.10 -20.89 5.39
N SER A 310 8.98 -22.20 5.49
CA SER A 310 9.19 -22.96 6.71
C SER A 310 10.56 -23.66 6.74
N ASP A 311 11.25 -23.71 5.61
CA ASP A 311 12.55 -24.34 5.50
C ASP A 311 13.38 -23.66 4.40
N LEU A 312 14.42 -22.93 4.78
CA LEU A 312 15.31 -22.19 3.88
C LEU A 312 16.05 -23.06 2.88
N THR A 313 16.41 -24.28 3.27
CA THR A 313 17.22 -25.22 2.47
C THR A 313 16.38 -26.26 1.74
N GLY A 314 15.09 -26.39 2.11
CA GLY A 314 14.14 -27.33 1.56
C GLY A 314 13.19 -26.73 0.53
N SER A 315 11.89 -27.01 0.65
CA SER A 315 10.87 -26.56 -0.31
C SER A 315 9.48 -26.35 0.31
N THR A 316 9.39 -26.29 1.63
CA THR A 316 8.12 -26.17 2.34
C THR A 316 7.84 -24.74 2.77
N GLY A 317 6.57 -24.39 2.83
CA GLY A 317 6.06 -23.09 3.22
C GLY A 317 4.58 -22.94 2.85
N TRP A 318 4.04 -21.75 3.06
CA TRP A 318 2.63 -21.44 2.74
C TRP A 318 2.49 -20.03 2.18
N SER A 319 1.36 -19.71 1.55
CA SER A 319 1.11 -18.42 0.93
C SER A 319 -0.11 -17.72 1.53
N ILE A 320 -0.01 -16.42 1.68
CA ILE A 320 -1.09 -15.52 2.09
C ILE A 320 -1.44 -14.62 0.91
N LEU A 321 -2.72 -14.53 0.53
CA LEU A 321 -3.21 -13.48 -0.36
C LEU A 321 -3.26 -12.17 0.42
N ILE A 322 -2.45 -11.18 0.05
CA ILE A 322 -2.32 -9.94 0.83
C ILE A 322 -2.97 -8.71 0.20
N GLY A 323 -3.26 -8.73 -1.10
CA GLY A 323 -3.90 -7.59 -1.75
C GLY A 323 -3.81 -7.60 -3.26
N LYS A 324 -4.11 -6.46 -3.88
CA LYS A 324 -3.91 -6.24 -5.32
C LYS A 324 -2.43 -6.06 -5.61
N ALA A 325 -1.95 -6.71 -6.66
CA ALA A 325 -0.57 -6.57 -7.09
C ALA A 325 -0.30 -5.17 -7.66
N PRO A 326 0.80 -4.50 -7.29
CA PRO A 326 1.21 -3.26 -7.93
C PRO A 326 1.69 -3.54 -9.37
N SER A 327 1.47 -2.58 -10.28
CA SER A 327 1.69 -2.75 -11.71
C SER A 327 3.15 -2.98 -12.14
N TYR A 328 4.11 -2.68 -11.26
CA TYR A 328 5.54 -2.92 -11.53
C TYR A 328 6.00 -4.34 -11.18
N LEU A 329 5.16 -5.16 -10.55
CA LEU A 329 5.44 -6.58 -10.32
C LEU A 329 4.82 -7.43 -11.44
N THR A 330 5.62 -8.33 -11.99
CA THR A 330 5.26 -9.18 -13.14
C THR A 330 4.81 -10.56 -12.65
N GLU A 331 3.75 -11.08 -13.25
CA GLU A 331 3.26 -12.44 -12.96
C GLU A 331 4.32 -13.51 -13.31
N GLY A 332 4.44 -14.50 -12.44
CA GLY A 332 5.40 -15.61 -12.61
C GLY A 332 6.81 -15.34 -12.09
N ILE A 333 7.12 -14.11 -11.65
CA ILE A 333 8.39 -13.76 -11.02
C ILE A 333 8.23 -13.81 -9.49
N LYS A 334 9.23 -14.36 -8.81
CA LYS A 334 9.36 -14.28 -7.34
C LYS A 334 10.11 -13.00 -6.99
N TYR A 335 9.63 -12.28 -5.98
CA TYR A 335 10.26 -11.07 -5.49
C TYR A 335 10.61 -11.22 -4.02
N LEU A 336 11.87 -11.00 -3.67
CA LEU A 336 12.30 -11.05 -2.28
C LEU A 336 12.04 -9.71 -1.60
N SER A 337 11.48 -9.77 -0.39
CA SER A 337 11.27 -8.59 0.45
C SER A 337 11.09 -9.04 1.90
N TYR A 338 11.80 -8.40 2.85
CA TYR A 338 11.69 -8.66 4.28
C TYR A 338 11.07 -7.49 5.05
N ASP A 339 10.60 -6.48 4.34
CA ASP A 339 9.84 -5.35 4.89
C ASP A 339 8.44 -5.18 4.25
N GLY A 340 8.16 -5.92 3.17
CA GLY A 340 6.93 -5.81 2.38
C GLY A 340 6.84 -4.52 1.56
N MET A 341 7.92 -3.70 1.53
CA MET A 341 7.94 -2.38 0.91
C MET A 341 8.81 -2.32 -0.34
N TYR A 342 9.98 -2.96 -0.32
CA TYR A 342 10.94 -2.95 -1.41
C TYR A 342 11.17 -4.37 -1.93
N PHE A 343 10.95 -4.57 -3.24
CA PHE A 343 10.95 -5.87 -3.90
C PHE A 343 12.19 -6.06 -4.76
N TYR A 344 12.89 -7.18 -4.60
CA TYR A 344 14.08 -7.55 -5.35
C TYR A 344 13.75 -8.72 -6.27
N ASP A 345 14.13 -8.64 -7.54
CA ASP A 345 13.86 -9.70 -8.52
C ASP A 345 14.58 -11.01 -8.13
N GLY A 346 13.82 -12.00 -7.74
CA GLY A 346 14.27 -13.30 -7.26
C GLY A 346 14.47 -14.34 -8.35
N SER A 347 14.56 -13.97 -9.63
CA SER A 347 14.87 -14.88 -10.75
C SER A 347 16.20 -15.62 -10.52
N ASN A 348 17.14 -14.98 -9.84
CA ASN A 348 18.32 -15.60 -9.21
C ASN A 348 18.28 -15.29 -7.71
N VAL A 349 17.93 -16.28 -6.90
CA VAL A 349 17.69 -16.13 -5.45
C VAL A 349 18.93 -15.62 -4.72
N GLN A 350 20.11 -16.20 -4.97
CA GLN A 350 21.34 -15.85 -4.27
C GLN A 350 21.76 -14.41 -4.59
N ASN A 351 21.72 -14.01 -5.86
CA ASN A 351 22.05 -12.64 -6.26
C ASN A 351 21.05 -11.63 -5.69
N ALA A 352 19.78 -11.95 -5.69
CA ALA A 352 18.72 -11.09 -5.14
C ALA A 352 18.90 -10.90 -3.62
N LEU A 353 19.18 -11.97 -2.86
CA LEU A 353 19.44 -11.90 -1.42
C LEU A 353 20.72 -11.10 -1.14
N SER A 354 21.82 -11.37 -1.88
CA SER A 354 23.08 -10.63 -1.73
C SER A 354 22.89 -9.14 -1.98
N THR A 355 22.17 -8.76 -3.04
CA THR A 355 21.84 -7.37 -3.36
C THR A 355 20.97 -6.73 -2.27
N LEU A 356 19.93 -7.42 -1.82
CA LEU A 356 19.05 -6.97 -0.74
C LEU A 356 19.85 -6.72 0.54
N ILE A 357 20.66 -7.69 0.98
CA ILE A 357 21.47 -7.57 2.20
C ILE A 357 22.45 -6.39 2.08
N SER A 358 23.13 -6.25 0.94
CA SER A 358 24.05 -5.14 0.68
C SER A 358 23.36 -3.78 0.72
N ASP A 359 22.17 -3.66 0.09
CA ASP A 359 21.38 -2.44 0.09
C ASP A 359 20.93 -2.05 1.52
N TYR A 360 20.49 -3.04 2.32
CA TYR A 360 20.10 -2.78 3.72
C TYR A 360 21.29 -2.37 4.59
N LYS A 361 22.45 -3.03 4.45
CA LYS A 361 23.71 -2.64 5.13
C LYS A 361 24.16 -1.23 4.76
N ALA A 362 23.96 -0.82 3.51
CA ALA A 362 24.29 0.52 3.01
C ALA A 362 23.21 1.58 3.28
N GLY A 363 22.04 1.21 3.81
CA GLY A 363 20.92 2.12 4.04
C GLY A 363 20.25 2.64 2.75
N ILE A 364 20.42 1.93 1.63
CA ILE A 364 19.85 2.25 0.32
C ILE A 364 18.90 1.13 -0.14
N ARG A 365 18.21 1.36 -1.27
CA ARG A 365 17.30 0.37 -1.88
C ARG A 365 17.43 0.35 -3.41
N SER A 366 18.64 0.62 -3.91
CA SER A 366 18.90 0.81 -5.33
C SER A 366 18.69 -0.44 -6.18
N GLY A 367 18.85 -1.63 -5.59
CA GLY A 367 18.61 -2.92 -6.25
C GLY A 367 17.14 -3.35 -6.30
N ALA A 368 16.24 -2.67 -5.59
CA ALA A 368 14.83 -2.96 -5.63
C ALA A 368 14.18 -2.50 -6.94
N VAL A 369 13.25 -3.27 -7.51
CA VAL A 369 12.51 -2.92 -8.73
C VAL A 369 11.63 -1.68 -8.54
N ASN A 370 11.32 -1.33 -7.30
CA ASN A 370 10.53 -0.17 -6.91
C ASN A 370 11.32 0.79 -5.99
N SER A 371 12.62 0.95 -6.20
CA SER A 371 13.56 1.70 -5.35
C SER A 371 13.11 3.13 -5.00
N SER A 372 12.38 3.81 -5.90
CA SER A 372 11.86 5.17 -5.71
C SER A 372 10.42 5.24 -5.19
N ASN A 373 9.72 4.10 -5.09
CA ASN A 373 8.31 4.05 -4.74
C ASN A 373 8.01 2.83 -3.84
N PRO A 374 8.23 2.95 -2.51
CA PRO A 374 7.96 1.86 -1.57
C PRO A 374 6.49 1.45 -1.62
N HIS A 375 6.24 0.14 -1.60
CA HIS A 375 4.90 -0.42 -1.51
C HIS A 375 4.36 -0.33 -0.09
N HIS A 376 3.12 0.09 0.04
CA HIS A 376 2.42 0.05 1.32
C HIS A 376 1.10 -0.72 1.15
N LEU A 377 1.00 -1.87 1.76
CA LEU A 377 -0.22 -2.65 1.77
C LEU A 377 -1.34 -1.86 2.46
N TYR A 378 -2.41 -1.51 1.71
CA TYR A 378 -3.39 -0.50 2.14
C TYR A 378 -3.97 -0.78 3.53
N TYR A 379 -4.60 -1.94 3.74
CA TYR A 379 -5.26 -2.25 5.02
C TYR A 379 -4.28 -2.48 6.16
N GLN A 380 -3.05 -2.94 5.90
CA GLN A 380 -2.01 -3.06 6.92
C GLN A 380 -1.56 -1.69 7.44
N ASN A 381 -1.57 -0.68 6.55
CA ASN A 381 -1.15 0.70 6.83
C ASN A 381 -2.32 1.67 7.05
N LEU A 382 -3.58 1.23 6.90
CA LEU A 382 -4.75 2.04 7.22
C LEU A 382 -4.84 2.22 8.74
N SER A 383 -4.94 3.48 9.17
CA SER A 383 -5.13 3.77 10.59
C SER A 383 -6.49 3.30 11.09
N PHE A 384 -6.55 2.74 12.29
CA PHE A 384 -7.82 2.49 12.98
C PHE A 384 -8.65 3.77 13.14
N ARG A 385 -8.02 4.97 13.16
CA ARG A 385 -8.68 6.29 13.19
C ARG A 385 -9.23 6.69 11.81
N SER A 386 -9.84 5.74 11.11
CA SER A 386 -10.55 5.91 9.84
C SER A 386 -11.93 5.31 9.90
N LYS A 387 -12.76 5.57 8.90
CA LYS A 387 -14.07 4.94 8.72
C LYS A 387 -14.06 4.11 7.45
N THR A 388 -14.69 2.93 7.49
CA THR A 388 -15.02 2.21 6.27
C THR A 388 -16.26 2.79 5.62
N ILE A 389 -16.31 2.74 4.29
CA ILE A 389 -17.52 3.14 3.53
C ILE A 389 -18.66 2.13 3.65
N TYR A 390 -18.37 0.91 4.13
CA TYR A 390 -19.37 -0.15 4.23
C TYR A 390 -20.33 0.06 5.40
N SER A 391 -21.61 -0.19 5.13
CA SER A 391 -22.69 -0.22 6.13
C SER A 391 -22.66 -1.51 6.94
N ALA A 392 -23.39 -1.53 8.05
CA ALA A 392 -23.57 -2.72 8.88
C ALA A 392 -24.14 -3.91 8.08
N ASP A 393 -25.15 -3.62 7.24
CA ASP A 393 -25.82 -4.65 6.42
C ASP A 393 -24.88 -5.24 5.35
N GLU A 394 -23.99 -4.41 4.76
CA GLU A 394 -22.97 -4.89 3.82
C GLU A 394 -21.95 -5.78 4.52
N LEU A 395 -21.48 -5.40 5.71
CA LEU A 395 -20.59 -6.23 6.51
C LEU A 395 -21.25 -7.56 6.89
N ASP A 396 -22.52 -7.53 7.32
CA ASP A 396 -23.30 -8.76 7.63
C ASP A 396 -23.53 -9.62 6.37
N ASN A 397 -23.74 -9.01 5.22
CA ASN A 397 -23.82 -9.74 3.95
C ASN A 397 -22.52 -10.54 3.67
N TYR A 398 -21.36 -9.91 3.84
CA TYR A 398 -20.10 -10.62 3.71
C TYR A 398 -19.97 -11.77 4.73
N ILE A 399 -20.18 -11.46 6.01
CA ILE A 399 -20.06 -12.42 7.11
C ILE A 399 -20.97 -13.65 6.86
N ASN A 400 -22.24 -13.39 6.52
CA ASN A 400 -23.22 -14.45 6.33
C ASN A 400 -22.92 -15.36 5.13
N ASN A 401 -22.23 -14.87 4.12
CA ASN A 401 -21.90 -15.65 2.92
C ASN A 401 -20.50 -16.26 2.95
N ASN A 402 -19.62 -15.82 3.86
CA ASN A 402 -18.21 -16.25 3.89
C ASN A 402 -17.79 -16.87 5.24
N THR A 403 -18.73 -17.14 6.15
CA THR A 403 -18.49 -17.86 7.41
C THR A 403 -19.47 -18.99 7.57
N SER A 404 -19.10 -20.01 8.34
CA SER A 404 -19.97 -21.15 8.64
C SER A 404 -21.23 -20.73 9.40
N SER A 405 -22.27 -21.57 9.35
CA SER A 405 -23.58 -21.24 9.93
C SER A 405 -23.56 -21.07 11.46
N ASN A 406 -22.58 -21.68 12.15
CA ASN A 406 -22.35 -21.57 13.59
C ASN A 406 -21.40 -20.44 14.01
N SER A 407 -20.90 -19.65 13.04
CA SER A 407 -20.00 -18.54 13.34
C SER A 407 -20.64 -17.51 14.27
N LYS A 408 -19.91 -17.13 15.31
CA LYS A 408 -20.29 -16.08 16.26
C LYS A 408 -20.17 -14.65 15.68
N LEU A 409 -19.60 -14.49 14.47
CA LEU A 409 -19.56 -13.21 13.78
C LEU A 409 -20.88 -12.83 13.12
N ARG A 410 -21.80 -13.80 12.88
CA ARG A 410 -23.06 -13.54 12.16
C ARG A 410 -23.95 -12.54 12.91
N GLY A 411 -24.43 -11.52 12.19
CA GLY A 411 -25.26 -10.44 12.72
C GLY A 411 -24.51 -9.39 13.55
N LEU A 412 -23.15 -9.34 13.47
CA LEU A 412 -22.35 -8.37 14.22
C LEU A 412 -21.95 -7.12 13.40
N GLY A 413 -22.43 -6.96 12.16
CA GLY A 413 -22.15 -5.77 11.34
C GLY A 413 -22.47 -4.48 12.09
N GLN A 414 -23.63 -4.43 12.78
CA GLN A 414 -24.00 -3.27 13.60
C GLN A 414 -23.08 -3.07 14.82
N ALA A 415 -22.53 -4.14 15.42
CA ALA A 415 -21.61 -4.01 16.55
C ALA A 415 -20.26 -3.40 16.11
N PHE A 416 -19.75 -3.80 14.93
CA PHE A 416 -18.54 -3.22 14.37
C PHE A 416 -18.74 -1.73 14.01
N LYS A 417 -19.90 -1.36 13.43
CA LYS A 417 -20.21 0.06 13.16
C LYS A 417 -20.44 0.87 14.43
N GLU A 418 -21.03 0.29 15.48
CA GLU A 418 -21.13 0.92 16.79
C GLU A 418 -19.75 1.17 17.40
N ALA A 419 -18.82 0.22 17.26
CA ALA A 419 -17.43 0.40 17.70
C ALA A 419 -16.72 1.52 16.93
N GLU A 420 -16.93 1.61 15.61
CA GLU A 420 -16.39 2.68 14.76
C GLU A 420 -16.88 4.05 15.22
N GLU A 421 -18.18 4.21 15.36
CA GLU A 421 -18.77 5.50 15.74
C GLU A 421 -18.42 5.90 17.19
N THR A 422 -18.42 4.93 18.13
CA THR A 422 -18.27 5.22 19.56
C THR A 422 -16.80 5.32 19.99
N TYR A 423 -15.95 4.41 19.47
CA TYR A 423 -14.58 4.30 19.95
C TYR A 423 -13.54 4.75 18.91
N GLY A 424 -13.97 5.17 17.73
CA GLY A 424 -13.08 5.63 16.66
C GLY A 424 -12.17 4.52 16.13
N VAL A 425 -12.71 3.33 15.91
CA VAL A 425 -11.95 2.15 15.48
C VAL A 425 -12.60 1.57 14.22
N ASN A 426 -11.95 1.67 13.08
CA ASN A 426 -12.46 1.27 11.77
C ASN A 426 -13.14 -0.10 11.80
N ALA A 427 -14.41 -0.15 11.41
CA ALA A 427 -15.26 -1.35 11.52
C ALA A 427 -14.76 -2.50 10.64
N LEU A 428 -14.24 -2.22 9.44
CA LEU A 428 -13.69 -3.23 8.55
C LEU A 428 -12.40 -3.84 9.10
N LEU A 429 -11.49 -3.03 9.64
CA LEU A 429 -10.28 -3.53 10.29
C LEU A 429 -10.62 -4.36 11.53
N MET A 430 -11.62 -3.95 12.32
CA MET A 430 -12.07 -4.73 13.47
C MET A 430 -12.68 -6.06 13.08
N LEU A 431 -13.50 -6.11 12.03
CA LEU A 431 -14.01 -7.36 11.48
C LEU A 431 -12.86 -8.27 11.01
N ALA A 432 -11.88 -7.70 10.32
CA ALA A 432 -10.73 -8.44 9.82
C ALA A 432 -9.90 -9.08 10.96
N VAL A 433 -9.64 -8.31 12.04
CA VAL A 433 -8.98 -8.83 13.24
C VAL A 433 -9.82 -9.94 13.87
N ALA A 434 -11.13 -9.74 14.05
CA ALA A 434 -12.01 -10.75 14.63
C ALA A 434 -12.03 -12.05 13.81
N MET A 435 -12.02 -11.95 12.47
CA MET A 435 -11.94 -13.12 11.58
C MET A 435 -10.61 -13.86 11.73
N ASN A 436 -9.50 -13.12 11.83
CA ASN A 436 -8.18 -13.71 12.02
C ASN A 436 -8.05 -14.43 13.37
N GLU A 437 -8.47 -13.78 14.46
CA GLU A 437 -8.29 -14.29 15.83
C GLU A 437 -9.25 -15.44 16.21
N SER A 438 -10.40 -15.53 15.52
CA SER A 438 -11.45 -16.48 15.91
C SER A 438 -11.71 -17.58 14.89
N ALA A 439 -10.79 -17.80 13.94
CA ALA A 439 -11.00 -18.73 12.81
C ALA A 439 -12.37 -18.48 12.13
N GLY A 440 -12.63 -17.20 11.78
CA GLY A 440 -13.92 -16.81 11.20
C GLY A 440 -15.12 -16.96 12.16
N GLY A 441 -14.89 -16.84 13.45
CA GLY A 441 -15.92 -16.90 14.50
C GLY A 441 -16.27 -18.32 14.98
N THR A 442 -15.41 -19.30 14.71
CA THR A 442 -15.66 -20.72 15.01
C THR A 442 -14.69 -21.36 15.99
N SER A 443 -13.64 -20.65 16.43
CA SER A 443 -12.73 -21.15 17.45
C SER A 443 -13.46 -21.46 18.77
N ASP A 444 -12.90 -22.34 19.60
CA ASP A 444 -13.48 -22.70 20.91
C ASP A 444 -13.71 -21.48 21.78
N HIS A 445 -12.80 -20.52 21.78
CA HIS A 445 -12.97 -19.25 22.49
C HIS A 445 -14.17 -18.43 21.98
N ALA A 446 -14.38 -18.41 20.67
CA ALA A 446 -15.54 -17.74 20.09
C ALA A 446 -16.84 -18.46 20.45
N ILE A 447 -16.91 -19.78 20.26
CA ILE A 447 -18.14 -20.58 20.44
C ILE A 447 -18.54 -20.68 21.91
N LEU A 448 -17.60 -21.03 22.79
CA LEU A 448 -17.88 -21.35 24.20
C LEU A 448 -17.86 -20.10 25.10
N ARG A 449 -17.15 -19.04 24.71
CA ARG A 449 -16.91 -17.87 25.57
C ARG A 449 -17.34 -16.54 24.95
N ASN A 450 -17.86 -16.52 23.71
CA ASN A 450 -18.15 -15.32 22.94
C ASN A 450 -16.92 -14.39 22.81
N ASN A 451 -15.71 -14.95 22.87
CA ASN A 451 -14.45 -14.22 22.84
C ASN A 451 -13.86 -14.31 21.43
N LEU A 452 -14.07 -13.27 20.62
CA LEU A 452 -13.66 -13.20 19.22
C LEU A 452 -12.19 -12.77 19.02
N PHE A 453 -11.48 -12.39 20.07
CA PHE A 453 -10.15 -11.80 20.00
C PHE A 453 -9.11 -12.50 20.89
N GLY A 454 -9.41 -13.68 21.40
CA GLY A 454 -8.49 -14.42 22.27
C GLY A 454 -8.11 -13.70 23.57
N ILE A 455 -8.95 -12.75 24.05
CA ILE A 455 -8.63 -11.91 25.20
C ILE A 455 -8.42 -12.76 26.46
N LYS A 456 -7.26 -12.54 27.15
CA LYS A 456 -6.85 -13.30 28.34
C LYS A 456 -6.84 -14.82 28.15
N ALA A 457 -6.70 -15.28 26.94
CA ALA A 457 -6.41 -16.67 26.66
C ALA A 457 -4.91 -16.90 26.92
N TYR A 458 -4.58 -17.43 28.09
CA TYR A 458 -3.21 -17.83 28.44
C TYR A 458 -3.07 -19.31 28.16
N ASP A 459 -2.01 -19.70 27.44
CA ASP A 459 -1.72 -21.11 27.17
C ASP A 459 -1.68 -21.94 28.42
N GLY A 460 -2.41 -23.05 28.42
CA GLY A 460 -2.46 -23.98 29.51
C GLY A 460 -3.34 -23.63 30.69
N THR A 461 -4.09 -22.55 30.63
CA THR A 461 -5.10 -22.24 31.63
C THR A 461 -6.48 -22.13 30.99
N SER A 462 -7.52 -22.60 31.72
CA SER A 462 -8.93 -22.41 31.33
C SER A 462 -9.41 -20.95 31.48
N SER A 463 -8.51 -19.94 31.49
CA SER A 463 -8.76 -18.59 32.00
C SER A 463 -9.02 -17.53 30.94
N ALA A 464 -9.37 -17.87 29.69
CA ALA A 464 -9.78 -16.87 28.70
C ALA A 464 -11.00 -16.05 29.17
N ALA A 465 -11.05 -14.79 28.82
CA ALA A 465 -12.20 -13.93 29.10
C ALA A 465 -13.48 -14.52 28.50
N THR A 466 -14.57 -14.50 29.27
CA THR A 466 -15.90 -14.91 28.81
C THR A 466 -16.79 -13.68 28.77
N TYR A 467 -17.48 -13.48 27.64
CA TYR A 467 -18.38 -12.37 27.42
C TYR A 467 -19.84 -12.84 27.44
N ALA A 468 -20.75 -11.94 27.84
CA ALA A 468 -22.18 -12.22 27.82
C ALA A 468 -22.68 -12.43 26.37
N SER A 469 -22.08 -11.72 25.41
CA SER A 469 -22.35 -11.88 23.98
C SER A 469 -21.07 -11.63 23.14
N ALA A 470 -21.05 -12.10 21.92
CA ALA A 470 -19.97 -11.79 20.97
C ALA A 470 -19.87 -10.28 20.67
N LYS A 471 -21.00 -9.54 20.68
CA LYS A 471 -21.03 -8.07 20.62
C LYS A 471 -20.19 -7.44 21.75
N ASP A 472 -20.33 -7.93 22.98
CA ASP A 472 -19.59 -7.36 24.12
C ASP A 472 -18.08 -7.52 23.93
N SER A 473 -17.62 -8.64 23.37
CA SER A 473 -16.19 -8.82 23.06
C SER A 473 -15.71 -7.83 21.96
N VAL A 474 -16.54 -7.53 20.95
CA VAL A 474 -16.23 -6.51 19.93
C VAL A 474 -16.08 -5.14 20.57
N LEU A 475 -17.03 -4.73 21.41
CA LEU A 475 -17.02 -3.41 22.04
C LEU A 475 -15.88 -3.27 23.07
N ASP A 476 -15.62 -4.32 23.86
CA ASP A 476 -14.53 -4.32 24.85
C ASP A 476 -13.16 -4.22 24.17
N PHE A 477 -12.91 -5.07 23.16
CA PHE A 477 -11.64 -5.04 22.44
C PHE A 477 -11.42 -3.70 21.72
N SER A 478 -12.44 -3.19 21.05
CA SER A 478 -12.37 -1.89 20.37
C SER A 478 -12.08 -0.74 21.34
N LYS A 479 -12.71 -0.76 22.50
CA LYS A 479 -12.55 0.29 23.53
C LYS A 479 -11.23 0.18 24.27
N ASN A 480 -10.95 -0.96 24.91
CA ASN A 480 -9.91 -1.08 25.92
C ASN A 480 -8.56 -1.52 25.35
N TYR A 481 -8.57 -2.27 24.23
CA TYR A 481 -7.34 -2.73 23.62
C TYR A 481 -6.91 -1.83 22.46
N ILE A 482 -7.80 -1.51 21.51
CA ILE A 482 -7.42 -0.65 20.38
C ILE A 482 -7.48 0.83 20.75
N SER A 483 -8.65 1.36 21.08
CA SER A 483 -8.82 2.81 21.24
C SER A 483 -8.05 3.40 22.43
N ASN A 484 -8.09 2.75 23.59
CA ASN A 484 -7.39 3.16 24.81
C ASN A 484 -5.97 2.63 24.94
N GLY A 485 -5.63 1.58 24.20
CA GLY A 485 -4.34 0.91 24.27
C GLY A 485 -3.49 1.20 23.04
N TYR A 486 -3.50 0.27 22.08
CA TYR A 486 -2.59 0.29 20.93
C TYR A 486 -2.68 1.53 20.04
N SER A 487 -3.84 2.20 19.97
CA SER A 487 -4.03 3.44 19.22
C SER A 487 -3.96 4.71 20.10
N ASN A 488 -3.56 4.61 21.36
CA ASN A 488 -3.45 5.73 22.28
C ASN A 488 -1.99 6.11 22.54
N PRO A 489 -1.51 7.29 22.10
CA PRO A 489 -0.14 7.73 22.31
C PRO A 489 0.32 7.81 23.79
N ALA A 490 -0.61 7.79 24.72
CA ALA A 490 -0.31 7.79 26.17
C ALA A 490 -0.12 6.37 26.74
N ASP A 491 -0.47 5.31 26.00
CA ASP A 491 -0.32 3.93 26.42
C ASP A 491 1.05 3.37 26.01
N TYR A 492 1.67 2.55 26.86
CA TYR A 492 2.99 1.96 26.60
C TYR A 492 3.00 0.99 25.40
N ARG A 493 1.83 0.48 24.98
CA ARG A 493 1.67 -0.41 23.81
C ARG A 493 1.68 0.33 22.50
N TYR A 494 1.54 1.65 22.51
CA TYR A 494 1.44 2.47 21.30
C TYR A 494 2.71 2.42 20.45
N ASN A 495 2.57 2.02 19.19
CA ASN A 495 3.60 2.06 18.16
C ASN A 495 3.04 2.57 16.81
N GLY A 496 1.92 3.32 16.85
CA GLY A 496 1.14 3.77 15.71
C GLY A 496 -0.19 3.03 15.59
N SER A 497 -1.20 3.69 15.05
CA SER A 497 -2.61 3.25 15.07
C SER A 497 -3.00 2.43 13.84
N THR A 498 -2.16 1.46 13.42
CA THR A 498 -2.41 0.59 12.26
C THR A 498 -2.26 -0.88 12.65
N LEU A 499 -2.71 -1.82 11.81
CA LEU A 499 -2.38 -3.24 12.00
C LEU A 499 -0.86 -3.44 12.05
N GLY A 500 -0.16 -2.85 11.07
CA GLY A 500 1.29 -2.74 11.05
C GLY A 500 2.06 -4.04 10.85
N ASN A 501 3.33 -4.01 11.23
CA ASN A 501 4.30 -5.09 11.15
C ASN A 501 5.19 -5.10 12.42
N LYS A 502 6.37 -5.71 12.38
CA LYS A 502 7.28 -5.70 13.55
C LYS A 502 8.00 -4.36 13.77
N TYR A 503 7.93 -3.44 12.79
CA TYR A 503 8.52 -2.11 12.93
C TYR A 503 7.54 -1.07 13.48
N ARG A 504 6.28 -1.03 12.99
CA ARG A 504 5.25 -0.06 13.39
C ARG A 504 3.86 -0.68 13.42
N GLY A 505 3.00 -0.12 14.26
CA GLY A 505 1.61 -0.51 14.44
C GLY A 505 1.38 -1.45 15.62
N VAL A 506 0.19 -2.02 15.68
CA VAL A 506 -0.29 -2.90 16.74
C VAL A 506 0.60 -4.14 16.86
N ASN A 507 1.02 -4.73 15.74
CA ASN A 507 1.79 -5.98 15.73
C ASN A 507 3.19 -5.90 16.37
N VAL A 508 3.69 -4.71 16.64
CA VAL A 508 4.97 -4.58 17.37
C VAL A 508 4.90 -5.24 18.74
N ARG A 509 3.74 -5.17 19.41
CA ARG A 509 3.54 -5.67 20.79
C ARG A 509 2.32 -6.58 20.96
N TYR A 510 1.53 -6.84 19.90
CA TYR A 510 0.31 -7.63 20.01
C TYR A 510 0.57 -9.13 19.84
N ALA A 511 1.15 -9.54 18.72
CA ALA A 511 1.34 -10.94 18.40
C ALA A 511 2.82 -11.31 18.27
N SER A 512 3.17 -12.55 18.55
CA SER A 512 4.50 -13.13 18.27
C SER A 512 4.66 -13.53 16.80
N ASP A 513 3.55 -13.69 16.07
CA ASP A 513 3.51 -13.88 14.63
C ASP A 513 3.93 -12.57 13.91
N PRO A 514 5.07 -12.50 13.23
CA PRO A 514 5.48 -11.29 12.52
C PRO A 514 4.52 -10.90 11.39
N TYR A 515 3.79 -11.83 10.81
CA TYR A 515 2.87 -11.64 9.69
C TYR A 515 1.41 -11.44 10.10
N TRP A 516 1.13 -11.32 11.40
CA TRP A 516 -0.22 -11.10 11.93
C TRP A 516 -0.93 -9.91 11.26
N GLY A 517 -0.24 -8.77 11.10
CA GLY A 517 -0.80 -7.59 10.45
C GLY A 517 -1.15 -7.81 8.97
N GLU A 518 -0.34 -8.59 8.24
CA GLU A 518 -0.64 -9.01 6.87
C GLU A 518 -1.83 -9.96 6.81
N LYS A 519 -1.89 -10.95 7.71
CA LYS A 519 -3.01 -11.90 7.80
C LYS A 519 -4.33 -11.16 8.08
N ALA A 520 -4.35 -10.26 9.05
CA ALA A 520 -5.53 -9.44 9.33
C ALA A 520 -5.88 -8.54 8.14
N SER A 521 -4.91 -7.87 7.52
CA SER A 521 -5.16 -7.02 6.33
C SER A 521 -5.70 -7.81 5.14
N SER A 522 -5.29 -9.09 4.99
CA SER A 522 -5.82 -10.01 3.98
C SER A 522 -7.34 -10.21 4.12
N TYR A 523 -7.84 -10.35 5.34
CA TYR A 523 -9.29 -10.45 5.56
C TYR A 523 -10.00 -9.15 5.17
N ALA A 524 -9.46 -7.97 5.52
CA ALA A 524 -10.04 -6.69 5.09
C ALA A 524 -10.10 -6.57 3.55
N TYR A 525 -9.02 -6.95 2.86
CA TYR A 525 -8.96 -7.00 1.41
C TYR A 525 -10.02 -7.93 0.81
N ARG A 526 -10.19 -9.12 1.37
CA ARG A 526 -11.20 -10.10 0.90
C ARG A 526 -12.63 -9.57 1.08
N VAL A 527 -12.90 -8.87 2.18
CA VAL A 527 -14.20 -8.20 2.42
C VAL A 527 -14.45 -7.15 1.34
N ASP A 528 -13.50 -6.24 1.12
CA ASP A 528 -13.62 -5.17 0.12
C ASP A 528 -13.80 -5.74 -1.30
N ARG A 529 -13.00 -6.76 -1.66
CA ARG A 529 -13.12 -7.44 -2.95
C ARG A 529 -14.50 -8.08 -3.15
N TYR A 530 -15.02 -8.78 -2.16
CA TYR A 530 -16.33 -9.42 -2.21
C TYR A 530 -17.44 -8.38 -2.37
N LEU A 531 -17.44 -7.33 -1.54
CA LEU A 531 -18.46 -6.28 -1.54
C LEU A 531 -18.36 -5.35 -2.75
N SER A 532 -17.20 -5.32 -3.42
CA SER A 532 -16.99 -4.63 -4.70
C SER A 532 -17.37 -5.50 -5.92
N GLY A 533 -17.96 -6.69 -5.72
CA GLY A 533 -18.40 -7.57 -6.79
C GLY A 533 -17.29 -8.35 -7.50
N GLY A 534 -16.14 -8.52 -6.86
CA GLY A 534 -14.98 -9.21 -7.43
C GLY A 534 -14.22 -8.39 -8.48
N ASN A 535 -14.56 -7.13 -8.68
CA ASN A 535 -13.97 -6.23 -9.67
C ASN A 535 -12.61 -5.69 -9.20
N SER A 536 -11.82 -5.17 -10.16
CA SER A 536 -10.56 -4.47 -9.89
C SER A 536 -10.74 -3.13 -9.17
N ASP A 537 -11.95 -2.55 -9.21
CA ASP A 537 -12.28 -1.26 -8.60
C ASP A 537 -12.84 -1.50 -7.19
N LEU A 538 -11.92 -1.63 -6.24
CA LEU A 538 -12.22 -1.83 -4.82
C LEU A 538 -12.83 -0.55 -4.24
N ARG A 539 -13.93 -0.66 -3.52
CA ARG A 539 -14.71 0.50 -3.06
C ARG A 539 -14.12 1.16 -1.82
N ASP A 540 -13.62 0.38 -0.86
CA ASP A 540 -13.06 0.90 0.40
C ASP A 540 -11.55 1.15 0.29
N THR A 541 -10.83 0.35 -0.50
CA THR A 541 -9.41 0.57 -0.79
C THR A 541 -9.23 1.95 -1.45
N ASN A 542 -8.31 2.75 -0.90
CA ASN A 542 -8.05 4.15 -1.26
C ASN A 542 -9.21 5.13 -0.99
N SER A 543 -10.24 4.74 -0.20
CA SER A 543 -11.25 5.68 0.29
C SER A 543 -10.70 6.70 1.30
N ASN A 544 -9.57 6.37 1.93
CA ASN A 544 -8.86 7.22 2.87
C ASN A 544 -7.47 7.62 2.34
N ILE A 545 -7.06 8.86 2.60
CA ILE A 545 -5.74 9.37 2.23
C ILE A 545 -4.76 9.05 3.37
N ILE A 546 -3.87 8.08 3.13
CA ILE A 546 -2.86 7.67 4.12
C ILE A 546 -1.58 8.48 3.90
N ALA A 547 -0.97 8.96 4.98
CA ALA A 547 0.36 9.54 5.00
C ALA A 547 1.20 8.95 6.13
N TYR A 548 2.53 9.02 6.02
CA TYR A 548 3.45 8.57 7.07
C TYR A 548 4.37 9.71 7.55
N ALA A 549 4.76 9.66 8.80
CA ALA A 549 5.69 10.59 9.39
C ALA A 549 7.14 10.28 8.94
N LYS A 550 7.82 11.25 8.30
CA LYS A 550 9.24 11.11 7.88
C LYS A 550 10.19 11.03 9.08
N ASN A 551 9.79 11.65 10.18
CA ASN A 551 10.52 11.71 11.44
C ASN A 551 9.52 11.85 12.59
N ASN A 552 10.00 11.87 13.83
CA ASN A 552 9.15 12.18 14.97
C ASN A 552 8.56 13.59 14.81
N SER A 553 7.24 13.69 14.69
CA SER A 553 6.53 14.93 14.36
C SER A 553 5.51 15.27 15.40
N LEU A 554 5.53 16.55 15.82
CA LEU A 554 4.57 17.06 16.78
C LEU A 554 3.20 17.26 16.14
N VAL A 555 2.18 16.63 16.70
CA VAL A 555 0.77 16.85 16.37
C VAL A 555 0.20 17.90 17.31
N ILE A 556 -0.48 18.90 16.74
CA ILE A 556 -1.06 20.03 17.49
C ILE A 556 -2.58 20.14 17.27
N ASN A 557 -3.25 20.89 18.13
CA ASN A 557 -4.62 21.32 17.89
C ASN A 557 -4.66 22.63 17.09
N LYS A 558 -5.87 23.12 16.75
CA LYS A 558 -6.07 24.35 15.97
C LYS A 558 -5.51 25.61 16.61
N SER A 559 -5.34 25.63 17.94
CA SER A 559 -4.74 26.75 18.68
C SER A 559 -3.21 26.66 18.80
N GLY A 560 -2.58 25.67 18.21
CA GLY A 560 -1.13 25.44 18.23
C GLY A 560 -0.62 24.71 19.47
N GLN A 561 -1.50 24.18 20.33
CA GLN A 561 -1.09 23.40 21.49
C GLN A 561 -0.70 21.98 21.12
N ALA A 562 0.38 21.48 21.70
CA ALA A 562 0.86 20.10 21.53
C ALA A 562 -0.17 19.07 22.03
N LEU A 563 -0.44 18.06 21.23
CA LEU A 563 -1.27 16.92 21.59
C LEU A 563 -0.39 15.69 21.89
N TYR A 564 0.37 15.23 20.91
CA TYR A 564 1.27 14.08 21.00
C TYR A 564 2.34 14.12 19.91
N ASN A 565 3.31 13.20 19.96
CA ASN A 565 4.29 13.00 18.89
C ASN A 565 3.94 11.77 18.07
N LEU A 566 3.93 11.91 16.75
CA LEU A 566 3.98 10.78 15.83
C LEU A 566 5.40 10.21 15.82
N LEU A 567 5.51 8.92 15.94
CA LEU A 567 6.78 8.22 15.73
C LEU A 567 7.14 8.23 14.23
N THR A 568 8.42 8.21 13.91
CA THR A 568 8.88 8.00 12.52
C THR A 568 8.17 6.81 11.90
N ASP A 569 7.69 6.94 10.67
CA ASP A 569 6.92 5.95 9.91
C ASP A 569 5.52 5.61 10.45
N SER A 570 5.03 6.27 11.51
CA SER A 570 3.62 6.16 11.91
C SER A 570 2.70 6.67 10.79
N LYS A 571 1.61 5.95 10.53
CA LYS A 571 0.62 6.30 9.51
C LYS A 571 -0.52 7.12 10.13
N VAL A 572 -0.99 8.09 9.38
CA VAL A 572 -2.14 8.96 9.72
C VAL A 572 -3.08 9.09 8.53
N ILE A 573 -4.34 9.43 8.80
CA ILE A 573 -5.32 9.74 7.77
C ILE A 573 -5.42 11.25 7.59
N LEU A 574 -5.17 11.72 6.36
CA LEU A 574 -5.43 13.11 5.99
C LEU A 574 -6.91 13.29 5.67
N ASN A 575 -7.57 14.26 6.31
CA ASN A 575 -8.98 14.54 6.05
C ASN A 575 -9.20 15.19 4.68
N SER A 576 -8.20 15.91 4.17
CA SER A 576 -8.13 16.43 2.80
C SER A 576 -6.66 16.74 2.44
N LEU A 577 -6.43 17.06 1.16
CA LEU A 577 -5.13 17.59 0.71
C LEU A 577 -5.01 19.10 0.86
N ASP A 578 -6.07 19.76 1.34
CA ASP A 578 -6.02 21.19 1.65
C ASP A 578 -5.19 21.44 2.91
N THR A 579 -4.42 22.50 2.91
CA THR A 579 -3.58 22.87 4.05
C THR A 579 -4.15 24.06 4.80
N VAL A 580 -3.90 24.10 6.10
CA VAL A 580 -4.22 25.26 6.95
C VAL A 580 -2.93 25.89 7.47
N VAL A 581 -2.91 27.21 7.63
CA VAL A 581 -1.77 27.91 8.22
C VAL A 581 -2.05 28.14 9.71
N ILE A 582 -1.18 27.64 10.58
CA ILE A 582 -1.21 27.84 12.01
C ILE A 582 0.15 28.42 12.43
N ASN A 583 0.16 29.59 13.03
CA ASN A 583 1.38 30.29 13.46
C ASN A 583 2.45 30.42 12.36
N GLY A 584 2.03 30.64 11.10
CA GLY A 584 2.92 30.82 9.95
C GLY A 584 3.43 29.52 9.28
N THR A 585 3.08 28.36 9.79
CA THR A 585 3.45 27.03 9.24
C THR A 585 2.23 26.37 8.61
N GLN A 586 2.43 25.66 7.50
CA GLN A 586 1.39 24.88 6.82
C GLN A 586 1.23 23.49 7.44
N TYR A 587 -0.02 23.10 7.66
CA TYR A 587 -0.41 21.84 8.27
C TYR A 587 -1.47 21.12 7.44
N TYR A 588 -1.41 19.78 7.44
CA TYR A 588 -2.56 18.95 7.08
C TYR A 588 -3.43 18.66 8.29
N GLU A 589 -4.74 18.64 8.07
CA GLU A 589 -5.70 18.19 9.06
C GLU A 589 -5.79 16.66 9.05
N ILE A 590 -5.72 16.04 10.25
CA ILE A 590 -5.76 14.60 10.45
C ILE A 590 -6.81 14.22 11.52
N ASN A 591 -7.25 12.96 11.49
CA ASN A 591 -7.94 12.35 12.62
C ASN A 591 -6.89 12.04 13.70
N PRO A 592 -7.02 12.57 14.93
CA PRO A 592 -6.04 12.34 15.98
C PRO A 592 -6.07 10.88 16.49
N ASP A 593 -4.92 10.34 16.88
CA ASP A 593 -4.86 9.05 17.58
C ASP A 593 -5.50 9.17 18.97
N THR A 594 -5.50 10.36 19.54
CA THR A 594 -6.22 10.69 20.78
C THR A 594 -6.94 12.04 20.64
N ASN A 595 -8.11 12.17 21.25
CA ASN A 595 -8.83 13.44 21.34
C ASN A 595 -8.58 14.18 22.67
N PHE A 596 -7.51 13.83 23.42
CA PHE A 596 -7.20 14.43 24.71
C PHE A 596 -6.10 15.47 24.62
N ALA A 597 -6.27 16.53 25.39
CA ALA A 597 -5.14 17.32 25.84
C ALA A 597 -4.28 16.46 26.80
N LYS A 598 -2.95 16.63 26.76
CA LYS A 598 -2.02 15.92 27.64
C LYS A 598 -2.47 16.06 29.09
N GLY A 599 -2.68 14.96 29.80
CA GLY A 599 -3.07 14.93 31.23
C GLY A 599 -4.59 14.88 31.50
N THR A 600 -5.44 14.74 30.47
CA THR A 600 -6.90 14.54 30.68
C THR A 600 -7.27 13.07 30.64
N SER A 601 -8.25 12.69 31.48
CA SER A 601 -8.75 11.32 31.50
C SER A 601 -9.66 11.04 30.31
N TYR A 602 -9.56 9.84 29.77
CA TYR A 602 -10.41 9.36 28.69
C TYR A 602 -11.81 9.00 29.21
N ASN A 603 -12.85 9.53 28.55
CA ASN A 603 -14.24 9.26 28.90
C ASN A 603 -14.82 8.00 28.23
N GLY A 604 -14.01 7.27 27.47
CA GLY A 604 -14.42 6.04 26.80
C GLY A 604 -15.02 6.20 25.41
N GLN A 605 -15.15 7.44 24.92
CA GLN A 605 -15.72 7.71 23.60
C GLN A 605 -14.75 8.53 22.73
N TYR A 606 -14.67 8.20 21.45
CA TYR A 606 -13.91 8.97 20.45
C TYR A 606 -14.81 10.04 19.83
N ASN A 607 -14.28 11.25 19.68
CA ASN A 607 -15.00 12.34 19.03
C ASN A 607 -14.45 12.56 17.62
N TRP A 608 -15.19 12.14 16.59
CA TRP A 608 -14.87 12.32 15.19
C TRP A 608 -14.78 13.78 14.73
N ASP A 609 -15.39 14.71 15.48
CA ASP A 609 -15.27 16.15 15.21
C ASP A 609 -13.94 16.74 15.72
N SER A 610 -13.21 15.99 16.56
CA SER A 610 -11.87 16.37 16.99
C SER A 610 -10.92 16.37 15.83
N LYS A 611 -10.21 17.47 15.61
CA LYS A 611 -9.23 17.65 14.55
C LYS A 611 -7.85 17.92 15.13
N ALA A 612 -6.86 17.33 14.49
CA ALA A 612 -5.46 17.56 14.81
C ALA A 612 -4.70 17.96 13.54
N TYR A 613 -3.52 18.48 13.71
CA TYR A 613 -2.76 19.09 12.64
C TYR A 613 -1.30 18.63 12.70
N VAL A 614 -0.75 18.22 11.55
CA VAL A 614 0.62 17.77 11.39
C VAL A 614 1.32 18.62 10.32
N PRO A 615 2.59 19.05 10.52
CA PRO A 615 3.27 19.89 9.54
C PRO A 615 3.40 19.18 8.18
N VAL A 616 3.12 19.91 7.10
CA VAL A 616 3.19 19.36 5.72
C VAL A 616 4.57 18.76 5.42
N ASP A 617 5.63 19.44 5.81
CA ASP A 617 7.02 19.01 5.52
C ASP A 617 7.45 17.76 6.30
N SER A 618 6.72 17.42 7.38
CA SER A 618 7.07 16.29 8.26
C SER A 618 6.46 14.96 7.85
N ILE A 619 5.56 14.96 6.85
CA ILE A 619 4.88 13.74 6.38
C ILE A 619 5.06 13.53 4.89
N SER A 620 4.85 12.30 4.45
CA SER A 620 4.72 11.91 3.04
C SER A 620 3.51 11.02 2.86
N ARG A 621 2.85 11.15 1.73
CA ARG A 621 1.69 10.32 1.39
C ARG A 621 2.14 8.91 1.01
N VAL A 622 1.34 7.88 1.34
CA VAL A 622 1.55 6.49 0.92
C VAL A 622 0.47 6.06 -0.07
N ASN A 623 0.73 4.95 -0.75
CA ASN A 623 -0.19 4.38 -1.72
C ASN A 623 -0.66 5.40 -2.75
N VAL A 624 0.30 6.14 -3.27
CA VAL A 624 0.04 7.03 -4.38
C VAL A 624 -0.48 6.19 -5.55
N PHE A 625 -1.81 6.12 -5.69
CA PHE A 625 -2.44 5.43 -6.81
C PHE A 625 -2.10 6.21 -8.08
N ARG A 626 -1.17 5.67 -8.86
CA ARG A 626 -0.79 6.27 -10.12
C ARG A 626 -1.94 6.10 -11.10
N PRO A 627 -2.51 7.20 -11.65
CA PRO A 627 -3.66 7.10 -12.54
C PRO A 627 -3.35 6.23 -13.74
N GLY A 628 -4.33 5.46 -14.19
CA GLY A 628 -4.26 4.74 -15.45
C GLY A 628 -3.92 5.68 -16.63
N LEU A 629 -3.43 5.15 -17.73
CA LEU A 629 -3.22 5.89 -18.98
C LEU A 629 -4.13 5.31 -20.06
N ASP A 630 -4.95 6.18 -20.67
CA ASP A 630 -5.77 5.88 -21.85
C ASP A 630 -5.28 6.74 -23.02
N VAL A 631 -4.80 6.12 -24.08
CA VAL A 631 -4.26 6.84 -25.25
C VAL A 631 -5.33 6.90 -26.32
N ARG A 632 -5.87 8.11 -26.57
CA ARG A 632 -6.83 8.42 -27.63
C ARG A 632 -6.14 9.22 -28.73
N ALA A 633 -5.56 8.52 -29.66
CA ALA A 633 -4.73 9.12 -30.70
C ALA A 633 -4.88 8.37 -32.03
N GLY A 634 -4.66 9.06 -33.10
CA GLY A 634 -4.59 8.54 -34.46
C GLY A 634 -3.52 9.24 -35.26
N ASP A 635 -3.18 8.73 -36.45
CA ASP A 635 -2.09 9.22 -37.26
C ASP A 635 -2.29 10.67 -37.72
N ARG A 636 -3.53 11.07 -37.86
CA ARG A 636 -3.92 12.43 -38.23
C ARG A 636 -4.91 12.98 -37.22
N ARG A 637 -5.06 14.30 -37.18
CA ARG A 637 -6.02 15.01 -36.33
C ARG A 637 -7.45 14.52 -36.43
N TYR A 638 -7.86 14.06 -37.60
CA TYR A 638 -9.19 13.49 -37.86
C TYR A 638 -9.38 12.15 -37.21
N ASP A 639 -8.33 11.33 -37.23
CA ASP A 639 -8.33 10.01 -36.62
C ASP A 639 -8.36 10.15 -35.08
N THR A 640 -7.58 11.11 -34.51
CA THR A 640 -7.63 11.44 -33.07
C THR A 640 -9.03 11.90 -32.64
N ALA A 641 -9.68 12.81 -33.42
CA ALA A 641 -11.02 13.28 -33.12
C ALA A 641 -12.05 12.13 -33.09
N VAL A 642 -11.89 11.16 -33.99
CA VAL A 642 -12.74 9.95 -34.04
C VAL A 642 -12.48 9.01 -32.89
N GLU A 643 -11.22 8.78 -32.48
CA GLU A 643 -10.89 7.96 -31.31
C GLU A 643 -11.43 8.57 -30.01
N LEU A 644 -11.35 9.90 -29.87
CA LEU A 644 -11.99 10.62 -28.77
C LEU A 644 -13.52 10.45 -28.82
N SER A 645 -14.15 10.60 -29.98
CA SER A 645 -15.60 10.38 -30.15
C SER A 645 -16.02 8.97 -29.72
N LYS A 646 -15.34 7.92 -30.19
CA LYS A 646 -15.61 6.53 -29.86
C LYS A 646 -15.47 6.24 -28.35
N SER A 647 -14.59 6.96 -27.64
CA SER A 647 -14.38 6.76 -26.20
C SER A 647 -15.61 7.17 -25.35
N LYS A 648 -16.51 8.01 -25.92
CA LYS A 648 -17.63 8.59 -25.14
C LYS A 648 -19.00 8.37 -25.74
N PHE A 649 -19.11 8.35 -27.08
CA PHE A 649 -20.40 8.38 -27.76
C PHE A 649 -20.66 7.09 -28.53
N ASN A 650 -21.69 6.35 -28.16
CA ASN A 650 -22.18 5.21 -28.95
C ASN A 650 -23.06 5.69 -30.10
N THR A 651 -23.87 6.70 -29.87
CA THR A 651 -24.74 7.37 -30.87
C THR A 651 -24.76 8.86 -30.60
N SER A 652 -25.07 9.68 -31.61
CA SER A 652 -25.26 11.11 -31.44
C SER A 652 -26.13 11.66 -32.60
N GLU A 653 -27.37 12.04 -32.30
CA GLU A 653 -28.28 12.59 -33.31
C GLU A 653 -27.80 13.91 -33.87
N THR A 654 -27.18 14.75 -33.02
CA THR A 654 -26.55 16.03 -33.42
C THR A 654 -25.04 15.93 -33.23
N ILE A 655 -24.26 16.32 -34.21
CA ILE A 655 -22.81 16.45 -34.13
C ILE A 655 -22.35 17.88 -34.46
N VAL A 656 -21.20 18.26 -33.92
CA VAL A 656 -20.56 19.54 -34.24
C VAL A 656 -19.31 19.27 -35.12
N ILE A 657 -19.12 20.08 -36.14
CA ILE A 657 -18.00 19.97 -37.08
C ILE A 657 -17.23 21.27 -37.11
N ALA A 658 -15.88 21.19 -37.09
CA ALA A 658 -14.95 22.29 -37.27
C ALA A 658 -13.89 21.95 -38.33
N GLY A 659 -13.23 22.98 -38.88
CA GLY A 659 -12.15 22.78 -39.86
C GLY A 659 -10.85 22.29 -39.18
N GLY A 660 -10.32 21.19 -39.67
CA GLY A 660 -9.10 20.58 -39.13
C GLY A 660 -7.84 21.45 -39.22
N TYR A 661 -7.80 22.42 -40.13
CA TYR A 661 -6.68 23.36 -40.31
C TYR A 661 -6.99 24.79 -39.88
N ALA A 662 -8.25 25.04 -39.43
CA ALA A 662 -8.70 26.38 -39.00
C ALA A 662 -9.17 26.30 -37.54
N LEU A 663 -8.24 26.22 -36.64
CA LEU A 663 -8.48 26.08 -35.19
C LEU A 663 -9.35 27.22 -34.63
N ALA A 664 -9.17 28.42 -35.16
CA ALA A 664 -9.75 29.66 -34.64
C ALA A 664 -11.29 29.66 -34.56
N ASP A 665 -11.97 29.15 -35.55
CA ASP A 665 -13.44 29.10 -35.57
C ASP A 665 -13.95 28.02 -34.58
N GLY A 666 -13.25 26.89 -34.52
CA GLY A 666 -13.59 25.78 -33.64
C GLY A 666 -13.48 26.06 -32.13
N LEU A 667 -12.70 27.11 -31.73
CA LEU A 667 -12.49 27.48 -30.33
C LEU A 667 -13.79 27.70 -29.54
N THR A 668 -14.84 28.14 -30.21
CA THR A 668 -16.13 28.52 -29.63
C THR A 668 -17.16 27.38 -29.67
N ALA A 669 -16.81 26.24 -30.27
CA ALA A 669 -17.72 25.12 -30.55
C ALA A 669 -18.07 24.28 -29.32
N THR A 670 -17.20 24.23 -28.28
CA THR A 670 -17.34 23.35 -27.11
C THR A 670 -18.67 23.52 -26.38
N PRO A 671 -19.17 24.72 -26.06
CA PRO A 671 -20.45 24.85 -25.36
C PRO A 671 -21.66 24.25 -26.13
N ILE A 672 -21.67 24.38 -27.46
CA ILE A 672 -22.68 23.78 -28.30
C ILE A 672 -22.60 22.25 -28.29
N ALA A 673 -21.39 21.71 -28.51
CA ALA A 673 -21.15 20.28 -28.50
C ALA A 673 -21.50 19.65 -27.14
N THR A 674 -21.13 20.31 -26.04
CA THR A 674 -21.46 19.88 -24.69
C THR A 674 -22.99 19.89 -24.44
N TYR A 675 -23.70 20.92 -24.87
CA TYR A 675 -25.18 20.99 -24.73
C TYR A 675 -25.88 19.82 -25.41
N TYR A 676 -25.50 19.52 -26.65
CA TYR A 676 -26.07 18.41 -27.41
C TYR A 676 -25.50 17.03 -27.00
N LYS A 677 -24.59 16.99 -26.04
CA LYS A 677 -23.84 15.77 -25.65
C LYS A 677 -23.25 15.06 -26.88
N SER A 678 -22.54 15.81 -27.69
CA SER A 678 -22.07 15.41 -29.01
C SER A 678 -20.55 15.52 -29.13
N PRO A 679 -19.91 14.73 -30.02
CA PRO A 679 -18.51 14.95 -30.36
C PRO A 679 -18.33 16.22 -31.19
N LEU A 680 -17.10 16.75 -31.14
CA LEU A 680 -16.59 17.74 -32.10
C LEU A 680 -15.67 17.01 -33.09
N LEU A 681 -16.15 16.82 -34.31
CA LEU A 681 -15.44 16.16 -35.38
C LEU A 681 -14.75 17.16 -36.32
N LEU A 682 -13.68 16.73 -36.95
CA LEU A 682 -12.88 17.57 -37.82
C LEU A 682 -13.05 17.16 -39.28
N VAL A 683 -13.07 18.18 -40.17
CA VAL A 683 -13.12 18.02 -41.64
C VAL A 683 -12.04 18.83 -42.35
N GLU A 684 -11.76 18.49 -43.60
CA GLU A 684 -10.93 19.30 -44.48
C GLU A 684 -11.79 20.43 -45.10
N GLN A 685 -11.13 21.37 -45.74
CA GLN A 685 -11.81 22.50 -46.37
C GLN A 685 -12.88 22.06 -47.40
N ASN A 686 -12.55 21.10 -48.23
CA ASN A 686 -13.40 20.67 -49.36
C ASN A 686 -13.87 19.23 -49.25
N ASN A 687 -13.45 18.48 -48.22
CA ASN A 687 -13.73 17.06 -48.12
C ASN A 687 -13.91 16.62 -46.69
N ILE A 688 -14.71 15.60 -46.48
CA ILE A 688 -14.80 14.86 -45.22
C ILE A 688 -13.88 13.65 -45.30
N PRO A 689 -12.85 13.55 -44.47
CA PRO A 689 -11.99 12.35 -44.42
C PRO A 689 -12.81 11.07 -44.17
N GLU A 690 -12.37 9.97 -44.74
CA GLU A 690 -13.14 8.70 -44.68
C GLU A 690 -13.38 8.23 -43.26
N VAL A 691 -12.40 8.42 -42.37
CA VAL A 691 -12.54 8.09 -40.95
C VAL A 691 -13.68 8.90 -40.30
N THR A 692 -13.79 10.19 -40.65
CA THR A 692 -14.89 11.07 -40.16
C THR A 692 -16.24 10.68 -40.75
N LYS A 693 -16.30 10.31 -42.05
CA LYS A 693 -17.53 9.82 -42.69
C LYS A 693 -18.06 8.56 -42.00
N ASN A 694 -17.16 7.64 -41.71
CA ASN A 694 -17.52 6.39 -41.05
C ASN A 694 -18.01 6.66 -39.63
N GLU A 695 -17.44 7.62 -38.93
CA GLU A 695 -17.85 8.01 -37.60
C GLU A 695 -19.24 8.70 -37.61
N ILE A 696 -19.50 9.59 -38.57
CA ILE A 696 -20.82 10.22 -38.76
C ILE A 696 -21.90 9.14 -38.94
N LYS A 697 -21.62 8.13 -39.79
CA LYS A 697 -22.53 6.99 -40.03
C LYS A 697 -22.71 6.16 -38.76
N ARG A 698 -21.60 5.85 -38.03
CA ARG A 698 -21.64 5.05 -36.80
C ARG A 698 -22.50 5.71 -35.72
N LEU A 699 -22.36 7.04 -35.56
CA LEU A 699 -23.14 7.83 -34.60
C LEU A 699 -24.62 7.95 -34.98
N GLY A 700 -24.98 7.71 -36.24
CA GLY A 700 -26.35 7.88 -36.76
C GLY A 700 -26.79 9.34 -36.82
N ALA A 701 -25.85 10.26 -37.05
CA ALA A 701 -26.09 11.70 -37.00
C ALA A 701 -27.12 12.16 -38.04
N LYS A 702 -28.12 12.90 -37.59
CA LYS A 702 -29.15 13.52 -38.41
C LYS A 702 -29.01 15.03 -38.54
N ASN A 703 -28.45 15.66 -37.51
CA ASN A 703 -28.24 17.09 -37.43
C ASN A 703 -26.74 17.40 -37.34
N VAL A 704 -26.30 18.37 -38.10
CA VAL A 704 -24.91 18.83 -38.08
C VAL A 704 -24.86 20.34 -37.88
N ILE A 705 -24.08 20.76 -36.88
CA ILE A 705 -23.72 22.17 -36.66
C ILE A 705 -22.29 22.38 -37.13
N ILE A 706 -22.12 23.18 -38.18
CA ILE A 706 -20.81 23.57 -38.74
C ILE A 706 -20.38 24.87 -38.09
N VAL A 707 -19.25 24.88 -37.39
CA VAL A 707 -18.63 26.09 -36.83
C VAL A 707 -17.48 26.51 -37.72
N GLY A 708 -17.69 27.55 -38.48
CA GLY A 708 -16.73 28.11 -39.45
C GLY A 708 -17.39 28.56 -40.75
N GLY A 709 -16.79 29.59 -41.36
CA GLY A 709 -17.22 30.15 -42.63
C GLY A 709 -16.96 29.24 -43.83
N THR A 710 -17.49 29.60 -45.02
CA THR A 710 -17.33 28.82 -46.26
C THR A 710 -15.90 28.80 -46.80
N THR A 711 -15.07 29.73 -46.40
CA THR A 711 -13.62 29.76 -46.71
C THR A 711 -12.83 28.72 -45.92
N VAL A 712 -13.36 28.29 -44.77
CA VAL A 712 -12.76 27.29 -43.88
C VAL A 712 -13.33 25.90 -44.15
N ILE A 713 -14.65 25.78 -44.29
CA ILE A 713 -15.36 24.57 -44.63
C ILE A 713 -16.30 24.87 -45.81
N ASN A 714 -15.91 24.43 -46.96
CA ASN A 714 -16.63 24.72 -48.21
C ASN A 714 -18.01 24.05 -48.23
N GLN A 715 -18.93 24.59 -49.07
CA GLN A 715 -20.26 24.04 -49.33
C GLN A 715 -20.23 22.58 -49.87
N GLU A 716 -19.11 22.14 -50.45
CA GLU A 716 -18.93 20.77 -50.90
C GLU A 716 -18.99 19.77 -49.70
N VAL A 717 -18.52 20.16 -48.53
CA VAL A 717 -18.66 19.39 -47.28
C VAL A 717 -20.14 19.21 -46.89
N GLU A 718 -20.98 20.27 -47.05
CA GLU A 718 -22.42 20.19 -46.82
C GLU A 718 -23.11 19.17 -47.74
N LYS A 719 -22.74 19.14 -49.03
CA LYS A 719 -23.28 18.15 -49.98
C LYS A 719 -22.86 16.73 -49.59
N GLN A 720 -21.61 16.54 -49.14
CA GLN A 720 -21.15 15.24 -48.64
C GLN A 720 -21.95 14.82 -47.37
N LEU A 721 -22.22 15.74 -46.44
CA LEU A 721 -23.04 15.47 -45.26
C LEU A 721 -24.46 14.99 -45.61
N LEU A 722 -25.09 15.69 -46.55
CA LEU A 722 -26.41 15.28 -47.06
C LEU A 722 -26.39 13.88 -47.68
N SER A 723 -25.31 13.54 -48.41
CA SER A 723 -25.13 12.20 -49.00
C SER A 723 -24.91 11.09 -47.92
N LEU A 724 -24.48 11.45 -46.73
CA LEU A 724 -24.28 10.54 -45.58
C LEU A 724 -25.57 10.32 -44.78
N GLY A 725 -26.73 10.97 -45.18
CA GLY A 725 -28.01 10.83 -44.52
C GLY A 725 -28.29 11.87 -43.42
N VAL A 726 -27.47 12.95 -43.38
CA VAL A 726 -27.77 14.12 -42.54
C VAL A 726 -28.95 14.86 -43.14
N SER A 727 -29.94 15.20 -42.26
CA SER A 727 -31.16 15.86 -42.69
C SER A 727 -31.21 17.36 -42.41
N LYS A 728 -30.41 17.83 -41.44
CA LYS A 728 -30.37 19.26 -41.06
C LYS A 728 -28.95 19.72 -40.89
N ILE A 729 -28.58 20.79 -41.55
CA ILE A 729 -27.27 21.47 -41.42
C ILE A 729 -27.51 22.89 -40.94
N THR A 730 -26.82 23.28 -39.85
CA THR A 730 -26.81 24.66 -39.36
C THR A 730 -25.36 25.15 -39.42
N ARG A 731 -25.11 26.23 -40.15
CA ARG A 731 -23.77 26.83 -40.23
C ARG A 731 -23.71 28.08 -39.37
N LEU A 732 -22.67 28.14 -38.54
CA LEU A 732 -22.29 29.27 -37.69
C LEU A 732 -20.89 29.72 -38.14
N GLY A 733 -20.82 30.71 -39.03
CA GLY A 733 -19.57 31.16 -39.61
C GLY A 733 -19.68 32.56 -40.10
N GLY A 734 -18.88 33.46 -39.58
CA GLY A 734 -18.76 34.87 -39.96
C GLY A 734 -17.63 35.12 -40.96
N SER A 735 -17.38 36.39 -41.28
CA SER A 735 -16.28 36.85 -42.16
C SER A 735 -14.91 36.67 -41.49
N ASP A 736 -14.87 36.68 -40.16
CA ASP A 736 -13.66 36.42 -39.37
C ASP A 736 -14.04 35.66 -38.07
N ARG A 737 -12.99 35.26 -37.28
CA ARG A 737 -13.17 34.50 -36.03
C ARG A 737 -13.98 35.24 -34.97
N TYR A 738 -13.93 36.55 -34.95
CA TYR A 738 -14.67 37.38 -34.00
C TYR A 738 -16.17 37.41 -34.33
N GLU A 739 -16.54 37.47 -35.59
CA GLU A 739 -17.93 37.36 -36.04
C GLU A 739 -18.42 35.93 -35.90
N THR A 740 -17.61 34.89 -36.20
CA THR A 740 -17.95 33.49 -35.92
C THR A 740 -18.28 33.30 -34.43
N SER A 741 -17.43 33.81 -33.52
CA SER A 741 -17.64 33.79 -32.09
C SER A 741 -18.97 34.45 -31.66
N LEU A 742 -19.29 35.60 -32.24
CA LEU A 742 -20.57 36.30 -32.01
C LEU A 742 -21.77 35.45 -32.44
N LEU A 743 -21.74 34.90 -33.68
CA LEU A 743 -22.81 34.05 -34.20
C LEU A 743 -23.02 32.80 -33.37
N VAL A 744 -21.94 32.20 -32.86
CA VAL A 744 -22.02 31.06 -31.95
C VAL A 744 -22.71 31.45 -30.64
N ALA A 745 -22.33 32.58 -30.05
CA ALA A 745 -22.92 33.06 -28.80
C ALA A 745 -24.40 33.43 -29.00
N GLN A 746 -24.76 34.08 -30.11
CA GLN A 746 -26.13 34.40 -30.48
C GLN A 746 -27.00 33.14 -30.71
N TYR A 747 -26.42 32.13 -31.36
CA TYR A 747 -27.09 30.82 -31.50
C TYR A 747 -27.35 30.15 -30.17
N ILE A 748 -26.37 30.18 -29.27
CA ILE A 748 -26.51 29.62 -27.91
C ILE A 748 -27.66 30.32 -27.17
N ASP A 749 -27.64 31.64 -27.16
CA ASP A 749 -28.65 32.44 -26.45
C ASP A 749 -30.03 32.22 -26.99
N SER A 750 -30.20 32.26 -28.32
CA SER A 750 -31.51 32.20 -28.96
C SER A 750 -32.12 30.77 -29.02
N ASN A 751 -31.28 29.71 -29.00
CA ASN A 751 -31.71 28.33 -29.31
C ASN A 751 -31.45 27.32 -28.22
N LEU A 752 -30.49 27.59 -27.28
CA LEU A 752 -30.09 26.59 -26.31
C LEU A 752 -30.42 26.99 -24.87
N TYR A 753 -29.94 28.16 -24.44
CA TYR A 753 -30.18 28.70 -23.08
C TYR A 753 -29.81 30.17 -23.02
N ASN A 754 -30.49 30.93 -22.13
CA ASN A 754 -30.15 32.33 -21.86
C ASN A 754 -28.75 32.42 -21.29
N ILE A 755 -27.95 33.34 -21.82
CA ILE A 755 -26.56 33.58 -21.42
C ILE A 755 -26.53 34.52 -20.24
N GLU A 756 -26.02 34.05 -19.10
CA GLU A 756 -25.80 34.89 -17.90
C GLU A 756 -24.32 35.14 -17.64
N ASN A 757 -23.43 34.25 -18.08
CA ASN A 757 -22.00 34.31 -17.87
C ASN A 757 -21.27 34.07 -19.18
N ILE A 758 -20.15 34.73 -19.39
CA ILE A 758 -19.32 34.60 -20.59
C ILE A 758 -17.85 34.43 -20.28
N VAL A 759 -17.13 33.87 -21.23
CA VAL A 759 -15.68 33.83 -21.26
C VAL A 759 -15.20 34.77 -22.34
N VAL A 760 -14.24 35.65 -22.05
CA VAL A 760 -13.63 36.58 -23.01
C VAL A 760 -12.14 36.25 -23.14
N THR A 761 -11.69 36.02 -24.37
CA THR A 761 -10.28 35.68 -24.63
C THR A 761 -9.83 36.23 -25.99
N ASN A 762 -8.51 36.35 -26.20
CA ASN A 762 -7.95 36.84 -27.45
C ASN A 762 -8.18 35.81 -28.57
N GLY A 763 -8.73 36.25 -29.70
CA GLY A 763 -8.93 35.40 -30.87
C GLY A 763 -7.65 34.89 -31.53
N LEU A 764 -6.50 35.49 -31.22
CA LEU A 764 -5.16 35.01 -31.62
C LEU A 764 -4.47 34.21 -30.49
N GLY A 765 -5.08 34.12 -29.31
CA GLY A 765 -4.62 33.35 -28.14
C GLY A 765 -5.28 31.98 -28.04
N GLU A 766 -5.12 31.15 -29.06
CA GLU A 766 -5.84 29.87 -29.22
C GLU A 766 -5.69 28.94 -28.00
N ALA A 767 -4.49 28.95 -27.37
CA ALA A 767 -4.23 28.10 -26.21
C ALA A 767 -5.05 28.51 -24.97
N ASP A 768 -5.26 29.80 -24.75
CA ASP A 768 -6.05 30.32 -23.66
C ASP A 768 -7.53 29.95 -23.81
N ALA A 769 -8.06 30.06 -25.05
CA ALA A 769 -9.42 29.65 -25.40
C ALA A 769 -9.65 28.15 -25.19
N LEU A 770 -8.68 27.30 -25.57
CA LEU A 770 -8.77 25.85 -25.42
C LEU A 770 -8.63 25.41 -23.96
N SER A 771 -7.81 26.12 -23.18
CA SER A 771 -7.66 25.85 -21.75
C SER A 771 -8.97 26.02 -20.99
N ILE A 772 -9.78 27.02 -21.34
CA ILE A 772 -11.06 27.30 -20.68
C ILE A 772 -12.25 26.57 -21.33
N ALA A 773 -12.10 26.02 -22.54
CA ALA A 773 -13.19 25.43 -23.30
C ALA A 773 -13.95 24.32 -22.51
N PRO A 774 -13.32 23.40 -21.78
CA PRO A 774 -14.06 22.42 -20.97
C PRO A 774 -14.94 23.07 -19.88
N VAL A 775 -14.41 24.10 -19.20
CA VAL A 775 -15.17 24.88 -18.21
C VAL A 775 -16.31 25.64 -18.88
N SER A 776 -16.03 26.27 -20.02
CA SER A 776 -17.02 27.01 -20.82
C SER A 776 -18.23 26.11 -21.21
N GLY A 777 -17.96 24.89 -21.65
CA GLY A 777 -19.00 23.92 -21.97
C GLY A 777 -19.77 23.43 -20.74
N ARG A 778 -19.06 23.06 -19.67
CA ARG A 778 -19.64 22.57 -18.42
C ARG A 778 -20.55 23.59 -17.76
N ASP A 779 -20.06 24.84 -17.66
CA ASP A 779 -20.71 25.91 -16.92
C ASP A 779 -21.59 26.81 -17.80
N ARG A 780 -21.86 26.40 -19.04
CA ARG A 780 -22.72 27.09 -20.00
C ARG A 780 -22.30 28.56 -20.25
N MET A 781 -20.99 28.78 -20.48
CA MET A 781 -20.42 30.09 -20.73
C MET A 781 -19.91 30.16 -22.19
N PRO A 782 -20.57 30.86 -23.13
CA PRO A 782 -20.00 31.01 -24.47
C PRO A 782 -18.68 31.74 -24.45
N ILE A 783 -17.80 31.37 -25.39
CA ILE A 783 -16.48 31.97 -25.56
C ILE A 783 -16.61 33.13 -26.54
N ILE A 784 -16.32 34.32 -26.07
CA ILE A 784 -16.27 35.55 -26.86
C ILE A 784 -14.83 35.86 -27.26
N LEU A 785 -14.56 35.81 -28.55
CA LEU A 785 -13.24 36.16 -29.08
C LEU A 785 -13.11 37.67 -29.27
N VAL A 786 -12.02 38.24 -28.79
CA VAL A 786 -11.74 39.66 -28.88
C VAL A 786 -10.35 39.93 -29.45
N ARG A 787 -10.08 41.14 -29.90
CA ARG A 787 -8.73 41.63 -30.19
C ARG A 787 -8.01 41.97 -28.90
N SER A 788 -6.70 42.02 -28.90
CA SER A 788 -5.95 42.28 -27.66
C SER A 788 -6.37 43.59 -26.96
N ASN A 789 -6.79 44.60 -27.69
CA ASN A 789 -7.10 45.92 -27.14
C ASN A 789 -8.54 46.41 -27.37
N SER A 790 -9.40 45.61 -28.00
CA SER A 790 -10.77 46.02 -28.34
C SER A 790 -11.72 44.84 -28.57
N ILE A 791 -12.99 45.06 -28.25
CA ILE A 791 -14.11 44.25 -28.68
C ILE A 791 -14.62 44.82 -29.98
N THR A 792 -15.09 44.00 -30.93
CA THR A 792 -15.77 44.49 -32.14
C THR A 792 -17.08 45.20 -31.78
N SER A 793 -17.43 46.25 -32.55
CA SER A 793 -18.64 47.02 -32.27
C SER A 793 -19.91 46.16 -32.31
N SER A 794 -19.99 45.16 -33.22
CA SER A 794 -21.11 44.22 -33.30
C SER A 794 -21.24 43.36 -32.04
N THR A 795 -20.12 42.82 -31.55
CA THR A 795 -20.10 42.01 -30.33
C THR A 795 -20.43 42.86 -29.09
N TYR A 796 -19.85 44.06 -28.98
CA TYR A 796 -20.11 44.98 -27.87
C TYR A 796 -21.59 45.37 -27.80
N ASN A 797 -22.16 45.77 -28.93
CA ASN A 797 -23.56 46.21 -29.01
C ASN A 797 -24.50 45.06 -28.65
N TRP A 798 -24.28 43.87 -29.16
CA TRP A 798 -25.07 42.71 -28.81
C TRP A 798 -25.01 42.38 -27.33
N LEU A 799 -23.78 42.23 -26.77
CA LEU A 799 -23.59 41.93 -25.34
C LEU A 799 -24.19 43.02 -24.43
N SER A 800 -24.22 44.29 -24.88
CA SER A 800 -24.84 45.39 -24.13
C SER A 800 -26.39 45.28 -24.05
N GLY A 801 -27.02 44.54 -24.97
CA GLY A 801 -28.44 44.22 -24.98
C GLY A 801 -28.78 43.02 -24.09
N GLU A 802 -27.78 42.19 -23.71
CA GLU A 802 -27.95 40.99 -22.92
C GLU A 802 -27.85 41.26 -21.44
N LYS A 803 -28.38 40.37 -20.59
CA LYS A 803 -28.31 40.48 -19.12
C LYS A 803 -27.11 39.69 -18.56
N ILE A 804 -25.91 40.02 -19.01
CA ILE A 804 -24.69 39.32 -18.59
C ILE A 804 -24.40 39.63 -17.11
N LYS A 805 -24.35 38.61 -16.26
CA LYS A 805 -24.02 38.74 -14.83
C LYS A 805 -22.52 38.81 -14.59
N ASN A 806 -21.76 37.86 -15.17
CA ASN A 806 -20.33 37.76 -14.97
C ASN A 806 -19.59 37.48 -16.28
N ALA A 807 -18.32 37.86 -16.29
CA ALA A 807 -17.38 37.47 -17.32
C ALA A 807 -16.04 37.04 -16.71
N TYR A 808 -15.36 36.06 -17.34
CA TYR A 808 -13.98 35.71 -17.05
C TYR A 808 -13.09 36.15 -18.19
N ILE A 809 -12.03 36.93 -17.88
CA ILE A 809 -11.05 37.37 -18.86
C ILE A 809 -9.89 36.40 -18.85
N ILE A 810 -9.72 35.65 -19.93
CA ILE A 810 -8.71 34.58 -20.02
C ILE A 810 -7.52 35.07 -20.83
N GLY A 811 -6.36 35.03 -20.22
CA GLY A 811 -5.07 35.54 -20.74
C GLY A 811 -4.53 36.73 -19.96
N GLY A 812 -3.21 36.88 -19.97
CA GLY A 812 -2.52 38.02 -19.40
C GLY A 812 -2.87 39.37 -20.08
N THR A 813 -2.41 40.49 -19.52
CA THR A 813 -2.69 41.85 -20.04
C THR A 813 -2.18 42.10 -21.46
N THR A 814 -1.16 41.37 -21.90
CA THR A 814 -0.67 41.41 -23.29
C THR A 814 -1.60 40.67 -24.24
N ALA A 815 -2.28 39.62 -23.80
CA ALA A 815 -3.23 38.86 -24.61
C ALA A 815 -4.58 39.60 -24.67
N VAL A 816 -5.13 39.99 -23.52
CA VAL A 816 -6.37 40.77 -23.41
C VAL A 816 -6.08 41.99 -22.53
N ASN A 817 -5.99 43.16 -23.13
CA ASN A 817 -5.66 44.39 -22.43
C ASN A 817 -6.76 44.81 -21.41
N ASP A 818 -6.40 45.58 -20.41
CA ASP A 818 -7.35 46.11 -19.42
C ASP A 818 -8.42 47.02 -20.04
N SER A 819 -8.16 47.61 -21.22
CA SER A 819 -9.17 48.33 -21.98
C SER A 819 -10.37 47.47 -22.37
N VAL A 820 -10.12 46.17 -22.70
CA VAL A 820 -11.16 45.16 -22.98
C VAL A 820 -11.89 44.78 -21.71
N LEU A 821 -11.13 44.48 -20.63
CA LEU A 821 -11.73 44.15 -19.33
C LEU A 821 -12.68 45.28 -18.89
N ASN A 822 -12.23 46.53 -18.99
CA ASN A 822 -13.03 47.70 -18.62
C ASN A 822 -14.27 47.89 -19.53
N GLN A 823 -14.20 47.52 -20.82
CA GLN A 823 -15.37 47.52 -21.70
C GLN A 823 -16.37 46.44 -21.31
N VAL A 824 -15.91 45.22 -21.00
CA VAL A 824 -16.78 44.11 -20.54
C VAL A 824 -17.38 44.41 -19.19
N ASN A 825 -16.60 45.00 -18.25
CA ASN A 825 -17.09 45.37 -16.92
C ASN A 825 -18.25 46.39 -16.97
N LYS A 826 -18.37 47.16 -18.05
CA LYS A 826 -19.49 48.11 -18.24
C LYS A 826 -20.79 47.43 -18.63
N ILE A 827 -20.74 46.24 -19.20
CA ILE A 827 -21.91 45.49 -19.68
C ILE A 827 -22.30 44.35 -18.75
N THR A 828 -21.45 43.99 -17.78
CA THR A 828 -21.78 42.98 -16.75
C THR A 828 -22.49 43.64 -15.57
N THR A 829 -23.39 42.92 -14.95
CA THR A 829 -24.08 43.40 -13.73
C THR A 829 -23.22 43.32 -12.49
N ASN A 830 -22.29 42.39 -12.45
CA ASN A 830 -21.29 42.24 -11.36
C ASN A 830 -19.95 42.88 -11.76
N ASP A 831 -19.23 43.39 -10.78
CA ASP A 831 -17.84 43.80 -11.01
C ASP A 831 -16.94 42.61 -11.32
N ILE A 832 -16.30 42.66 -12.46
CA ILE A 832 -15.39 41.60 -12.95
C ILE A 832 -13.90 42.01 -12.91
N SER A 833 -13.58 43.10 -12.24
CA SER A 833 -12.18 43.60 -12.16
C SER A 833 -11.22 42.54 -11.61
N GLY A 834 -11.67 41.64 -10.74
CA GLY A 834 -10.93 40.49 -10.17
C GLY A 834 -11.00 39.20 -10.99
N ASN A 835 -11.72 39.15 -12.12
CA ASN A 835 -11.99 37.93 -12.86
C ASN A 835 -11.02 37.66 -14.02
N ARG A 836 -9.81 38.23 -13.96
CA ARG A 836 -8.75 37.89 -14.91
C ARG A 836 -8.03 36.60 -14.48
N ILE A 837 -7.83 35.67 -15.42
CA ILE A 837 -7.06 34.45 -15.24
C ILE A 837 -6.03 34.40 -16.38
N GLY A 838 -4.76 34.61 -16.07
CA GLY A 838 -3.68 34.61 -17.06
C GLY A 838 -2.33 34.52 -16.40
N GLY A 839 -1.45 33.73 -17.02
CA GLY A 839 -0.05 33.60 -16.64
C GLY A 839 0.88 34.26 -17.67
N SER A 840 2.18 34.18 -17.44
CA SER A 840 3.21 34.66 -18.38
C SER A 840 3.32 33.77 -19.64
N THR A 841 2.85 32.54 -19.53
CA THR A 841 2.81 31.56 -20.63
C THR A 841 1.44 30.89 -20.74
N ARG A 842 1.14 30.28 -21.90
CA ARG A 842 -0.07 29.46 -22.10
C ARG A 842 -0.21 28.31 -21.09
N TYR A 843 0.90 27.76 -20.65
CA TYR A 843 0.93 26.66 -19.68
C TYR A 843 0.57 27.13 -18.27
N GLU A 844 0.99 28.35 -17.90
CA GLU A 844 0.60 28.96 -16.63
C GLU A 844 -0.86 29.40 -16.63
N THR A 845 -1.35 30.00 -17.74
CA THR A 845 -2.78 30.30 -17.90
C THR A 845 -3.61 29.03 -17.75
N ASN A 846 -3.20 27.92 -18.40
CA ASN A 846 -3.85 26.63 -18.31
C ASN A 846 -3.87 26.10 -16.86
N ALA A 847 -2.73 26.18 -16.16
CA ALA A 847 -2.63 25.74 -14.76
C ALA A 847 -3.54 26.56 -13.83
N PHE A 848 -3.60 27.88 -13.98
CA PHE A 848 -4.47 28.75 -13.18
C PHE A 848 -5.96 28.51 -13.44
N ILE A 849 -6.35 28.17 -14.66
CA ILE A 849 -7.71 27.73 -14.98
C ILE A 849 -8.04 26.43 -14.24
N ILE A 850 -7.10 25.46 -14.27
CA ILE A 850 -7.27 24.18 -13.54
C ILE A 850 -7.40 24.42 -12.03
N ASP A 851 -6.58 25.30 -11.48
CA ASP A 851 -6.63 25.61 -10.04
C ASP A 851 -7.95 26.26 -9.64
N LYS A 852 -8.45 27.19 -10.46
CA LYS A 852 -9.66 27.97 -10.18
C LYS A 852 -10.95 27.16 -10.30
N PHE A 853 -11.06 26.27 -11.31
CA PHE A 853 -12.34 25.69 -11.71
C PHE A 853 -12.49 24.20 -11.39
N TYR A 854 -11.42 23.52 -10.95
CA TYR A 854 -11.47 22.10 -10.62
C TYR A 854 -11.02 21.87 -9.18
N GLY A 855 -11.75 21.03 -8.46
CA GLY A 855 -11.42 20.63 -7.10
C GLY A 855 -10.11 19.84 -7.00
N SER A 856 -9.79 19.33 -5.81
CA SER A 856 -8.61 18.53 -5.55
C SER A 856 -8.63 17.16 -6.24
N SER A 857 -9.82 16.64 -6.59
CA SER A 857 -9.97 15.34 -7.26
C SER A 857 -10.88 15.45 -8.48
N THR A 858 -10.52 14.76 -9.56
CA THR A 858 -11.30 14.59 -10.78
C THR A 858 -11.24 13.14 -11.24
N ASN A 859 -12.28 12.63 -11.91
CA ASN A 859 -12.26 11.26 -12.42
C ASN A 859 -11.22 11.06 -13.52
N LYS A 860 -11.04 12.08 -14.38
CA LYS A 860 -10.10 12.07 -15.49
C LYS A 860 -9.39 13.40 -15.62
N VAL A 861 -8.21 13.35 -16.20
CA VAL A 861 -7.45 14.51 -16.69
C VAL A 861 -7.04 14.23 -18.12
N TYR A 862 -7.42 15.10 -19.04
CA TYR A 862 -6.97 15.04 -20.42
C TYR A 862 -5.62 15.76 -20.55
N VAL A 863 -4.74 15.25 -21.41
CA VAL A 863 -3.47 15.91 -21.72
C VAL A 863 -3.31 16.00 -23.24
N SER A 864 -2.95 17.18 -23.72
CA SER A 864 -2.73 17.46 -25.14
C SER A 864 -1.50 18.34 -25.35
N LYS A 865 -0.96 18.36 -26.59
CA LYS A 865 0.17 19.22 -26.93
C LYS A 865 -0.18 20.71 -26.81
N GLY A 866 0.64 21.47 -26.13
CA GLY A 866 0.47 22.92 -25.99
C GLY A 866 0.88 23.78 -27.20
N LEU A 867 1.58 23.18 -28.17
CA LEU A 867 2.00 23.87 -29.44
C LEU A 867 1.19 23.40 -30.65
N GLN A 868 0.60 22.19 -30.62
CA GLN A 868 -0.25 21.64 -31.67
C GLN A 868 -1.65 21.37 -31.08
N LEU A 869 -2.44 22.43 -31.01
CA LEU A 869 -3.63 22.55 -30.18
C LEU A 869 -4.89 21.82 -30.69
N ILE A 870 -4.83 21.19 -31.87
CA ILE A 870 -6.03 20.65 -32.53
C ILE A 870 -6.64 19.44 -31.79
N ASP A 871 -5.80 18.67 -31.13
CA ASP A 871 -6.25 17.51 -30.33
C ASP A 871 -6.94 17.99 -29.03
N ALA A 872 -6.47 19.12 -28.46
CA ALA A 872 -7.13 19.79 -27.34
C ALA A 872 -8.54 20.28 -27.72
N LEU A 873 -8.73 20.78 -28.95
CA LEU A 873 -10.04 21.20 -29.45
C LEU A 873 -11.05 20.04 -29.44
N SER A 874 -10.69 18.88 -29.98
CA SER A 874 -11.58 17.71 -30.05
C SER A 874 -11.86 17.09 -28.68
N SER A 875 -10.94 17.23 -27.71
CA SER A 875 -11.14 16.75 -26.34
C SER A 875 -12.07 17.65 -25.49
N GLY A 876 -12.17 18.94 -25.84
CA GLY A 876 -12.92 19.94 -25.06
C GLY A 876 -14.34 19.54 -24.66
N PRO A 877 -15.22 19.14 -25.61
CA PRO A 877 -16.59 18.74 -25.28
C PRO A 877 -16.70 17.52 -24.36
N ILE A 878 -15.82 16.53 -24.55
CA ILE A 878 -15.80 15.30 -23.74
C ILE A 878 -15.31 15.64 -22.34
N ALA A 879 -14.24 16.41 -22.23
CA ALA A 879 -13.71 16.86 -20.95
C ALA A 879 -14.73 17.70 -20.18
N ALA A 880 -15.51 18.57 -20.87
CA ALA A 880 -16.62 19.30 -20.27
C ALA A 880 -17.70 18.38 -19.69
N LEU A 881 -18.15 17.38 -20.46
CA LEU A 881 -19.17 16.40 -20.06
C LEU A 881 -18.72 15.52 -18.89
N GLU A 882 -17.43 15.33 -18.72
CA GLU A 882 -16.83 14.51 -17.66
C GLU A 882 -16.32 15.33 -16.47
N ASN A 883 -16.55 16.65 -16.47
CA ASN A 883 -16.00 17.57 -15.46
C ASN A 883 -14.49 17.38 -15.27
N SER A 884 -13.78 17.30 -16.38
CA SER A 884 -12.35 16.97 -16.43
C SER A 884 -11.56 18.12 -17.05
N PRO A 885 -10.39 18.49 -16.49
CA PRO A 885 -9.51 19.50 -17.11
C PRO A 885 -8.77 18.95 -18.35
N VAL A 886 -8.34 19.85 -19.22
CA VAL A 886 -7.37 19.57 -20.29
C VAL A 886 -6.06 20.26 -19.92
N VAL A 887 -5.02 19.48 -19.65
CA VAL A 887 -3.65 19.95 -19.43
C VAL A 887 -2.95 20.16 -20.77
N LEU A 888 -2.45 21.34 -21.01
CA LEU A 888 -1.58 21.60 -22.16
C LEU A 888 -0.14 21.28 -21.78
N ALA A 889 0.52 20.39 -22.52
CA ALA A 889 1.88 19.95 -22.24
C ALA A 889 2.85 20.36 -23.36
N ASN A 890 4.09 20.58 -22.97
CA ASN A 890 5.23 20.75 -23.89
C ASN A 890 6.20 19.56 -23.67
N ASN A 891 7.49 19.79 -23.91
CA ASN A 891 8.54 18.80 -23.62
C ASN A 891 8.74 18.56 -22.13
N ASP A 892 8.26 19.46 -21.28
CA ASP A 892 8.22 19.34 -19.82
C ASP A 892 7.04 20.14 -19.25
N LEU A 893 6.66 19.87 -17.98
CA LEU A 893 5.69 20.64 -17.23
C LEU A 893 6.40 21.81 -16.53
N THR A 894 5.81 23.01 -16.60
CA THR A 894 6.35 24.18 -15.90
C THR A 894 6.30 24.02 -14.39
N ALA A 895 7.11 24.79 -13.64
CA ALA A 895 7.07 24.79 -12.18
C ALA A 895 5.67 25.11 -11.63
N THR A 896 4.95 26.05 -12.25
CA THR A 896 3.57 26.41 -11.90
C THR A 896 2.61 25.24 -12.13
N GLN A 897 2.72 24.53 -13.28
CA GLN A 897 1.92 23.34 -13.52
C GLN A 897 2.20 22.25 -12.48
N ARG A 898 3.48 21.98 -12.19
CA ARG A 898 3.88 20.99 -11.17
C ARG A 898 3.29 21.33 -9.80
N SER A 899 3.41 22.59 -9.37
CA SER A 899 2.89 23.07 -8.09
C SER A 899 1.36 22.92 -7.96
N ILE A 900 0.62 23.20 -9.04
CA ILE A 900 -0.85 23.11 -9.04
C ILE A 900 -1.31 21.64 -9.16
N LEU A 901 -0.72 20.90 -10.10
CA LEU A 901 -1.12 19.52 -10.36
C LEU A 901 -0.77 18.56 -9.20
N SER A 902 0.30 18.85 -8.44
CA SER A 902 0.64 18.06 -7.24
C SER A 902 -0.40 18.15 -6.12
N ARG A 903 -1.33 19.11 -6.19
CA ARG A 903 -2.47 19.27 -5.27
C ARG A 903 -3.77 18.71 -5.82
N LYS A 904 -3.70 18.07 -7.00
CA LYS A 904 -4.84 17.46 -7.69
C LYS A 904 -4.63 15.97 -7.80
N SER A 905 -5.72 15.23 -7.93
CA SER A 905 -5.68 13.77 -8.13
C SER A 905 -6.67 13.35 -9.20
N THR A 906 -6.40 12.21 -9.84
CA THR A 906 -7.30 11.61 -10.81
C THR A 906 -7.14 10.08 -10.85
N ASN A 907 -8.15 9.39 -11.35
CA ASN A 907 -8.08 7.94 -11.58
C ASN A 907 -7.49 7.60 -12.95
N LEU A 908 -7.58 8.51 -13.93
CA LEU A 908 -7.21 8.25 -15.31
C LEU A 908 -6.65 9.50 -16.00
N VAL A 909 -5.49 9.37 -16.61
CA VAL A 909 -4.96 10.34 -17.57
C VAL A 909 -5.33 9.90 -18.98
N VAL A 910 -5.99 10.76 -19.74
CA VAL A 910 -6.35 10.52 -21.13
C VAL A 910 -5.42 11.34 -22.03
N GLN A 911 -4.53 10.67 -22.74
CA GLN A 911 -3.67 11.30 -23.74
C GLN A 911 -4.44 11.53 -25.04
N ALA A 912 -4.66 12.80 -25.40
CA ALA A 912 -5.28 13.20 -26.65
C ALA A 912 -4.21 13.53 -27.70
N GLY A 913 -4.05 12.64 -28.69
CA GLY A 913 -3.08 12.75 -29.76
C GLY A 913 -1.70 12.14 -29.47
N TYR A 914 -0.98 11.77 -30.53
CA TYR A 914 0.39 11.26 -30.45
C TYR A 914 1.43 12.37 -30.26
N GLY A 915 2.63 11.97 -29.80
CA GLY A 915 3.83 12.82 -29.79
C GLY A 915 3.90 13.77 -28.59
N ILE A 916 3.19 13.49 -27.52
CA ILE A 916 3.50 14.03 -26.20
C ILE A 916 4.67 13.22 -25.66
N ASN A 917 5.66 13.90 -25.07
CA ASN A 917 6.83 13.22 -24.51
C ASN A 917 6.41 12.24 -23.40
N ALA A 918 6.89 10.98 -23.47
CA ALA A 918 6.56 9.95 -22.49
C ALA A 918 6.93 10.38 -21.07
N ASN A 919 8.08 11.04 -20.88
CA ASN A 919 8.49 11.52 -19.55
C ASN A 919 7.51 12.57 -18.97
N VAL A 920 6.87 13.37 -19.84
CA VAL A 920 5.84 14.34 -19.41
C VAL A 920 4.57 13.60 -18.96
N ILE A 921 4.16 12.57 -19.69
CA ILE A 921 3.02 11.73 -19.32
C ILE A 921 3.27 11.06 -17.99
N GLU A 922 4.45 10.47 -17.80
CA GLU A 922 4.82 9.81 -16.55
C GLU A 922 4.89 10.83 -15.40
N SER A 923 5.54 11.99 -15.60
CA SER A 923 5.55 13.08 -14.60
C SER A 923 4.14 13.58 -14.25
N LEU A 924 3.24 13.67 -15.24
CA LEU A 924 1.86 14.09 -15.03
C LEU A 924 1.10 13.04 -14.19
N ARG A 925 1.27 11.75 -14.50
CA ARG A 925 0.67 10.67 -13.74
C ARG A 925 1.18 10.64 -12.30
N ASP A 926 2.46 10.89 -12.08
CA ASP A 926 3.04 10.98 -10.73
C ASP A 926 2.46 12.16 -9.93
N LEU A 927 2.34 13.33 -10.55
CA LEU A 927 1.78 14.53 -9.92
C LEU A 927 0.29 14.38 -9.60
N LEU A 928 -0.47 13.71 -10.47
CA LEU A 928 -1.92 13.50 -10.34
C LEU A 928 -2.27 12.21 -9.59
N SER A 929 -1.28 11.54 -9.05
CA SER A 929 -1.51 10.35 -8.27
C SER A 929 -2.39 10.66 -7.05
N SER A 930 -3.45 9.89 -6.86
CA SER A 930 -4.24 9.92 -5.63
C SER A 930 -3.61 9.02 -4.57
N ASN A 931 -3.84 9.36 -3.36
CA ASN A 931 -3.55 8.48 -2.23
C ASN A 931 -4.74 7.60 -1.99
#